data_ec8c56c3088d8229e74cd9c16ac9aa08
#
_entry.id   ec8c56c3088d8229e74cd9c16ac9aa08
#
_cell.length_a   1.000
_cell.length_b   1.000
_cell.length_c   1.000
_cell.angle_alpha   90.00
_cell.angle_beta   90.00
_cell.angle_gamma   90.00
#
_symmetry.space_group_name_H-M   'P 1'
#
loop_
_entity.id
_entity.type
_entity.pdbx_description
1 polymer ?
#
loop_
_entity_poly.entity_id
_entity_poly.type
_entity_poly.pdbx_seq_one_letter_code
_entity_poly.pdbx_strand_id
1 'polypeptide(L)'
;MNANFASVRPVHVSDTDALAALYIARLLHKQVVPIRVFNDSLYTEEIRAIVGISPSEGNIPKVTAIQLLKEQLPRLDAMMQKRTARLQRNIRMLGKLLSLTDVEEAILTFFVLMDHHFVLADLLSGVVIMDKDALVRLMSIALSIEREAITTYAQPSSTLFATGLLAQELRPERIGVNIKIPRGIKDALLSEADSIESLMKVVLEPSPKPTLRAHDFEYLGTETELLHAYLIEGLRQGITGINVLIYGPPGTGKTEYARWLASAIKIPLYQVRACNDSEDSISGSDRLSYFRLSQRFLQCSTALILFDEIEDVFPDPNVVNLSSVVAQKWPGKLFINRLLESNPVPTIWIANEISHIDKAYLRRFDYSIELTIPPIQVRRRIVKRHLQKHRLPTTLLERLAQQDELSAAQINKLAKVLDVVDKDDKAARHGIAEQVIERSMSLLAQKRIEARTSADTYSLEFLNTSHDVSALIPALRSNESSCRGAMCFYGPPGTGKTILAHHLASELGLPIHAKRASDILSPYVGETEARIAKMFAQAADNGALLLLDEADSFLSARQGAKQHWDVTTVNELLVQMEQFHGLFICSTNAMTSLDSAAMRRFVLKIKFDYLQPEQRWRLFLRYIPQKPGVSESTRFRNVLDTLATLTPGDFTTVKRGAQLYGRKQLSPEELLNGLIEECKLKRGNGAQAIGFVPSY
;
A
#
# COMPACT_ATOMS: atom_id res chain seq x y z
N MET A 1 68.46 -22.49 -21.79
CA MET A 1 67.69 -21.81 -22.81
C MET A 1 67.19 -20.50 -22.20
N ASN A 2 67.79 -19.41 -22.57
CA ASN A 2 67.44 -18.05 -22.12
C ASN A 2 66.24 -17.58 -22.90
N ALA A 3 65.08 -17.65 -22.30
CA ALA A 3 63.88 -17.02 -22.84
C ALA A 3 63.98 -15.50 -22.58
N ASN A 4 64.17 -14.73 -23.64
CA ASN A 4 64.07 -13.27 -23.62
C ASN A 4 62.64 -12.88 -23.22
N PHE A 5 62.45 -12.54 -21.95
CA PHE A 5 61.23 -11.90 -21.50
C PHE A 5 61.22 -10.46 -22.06
N ALA A 6 60.67 -10.32 -23.27
CA ALA A 6 60.36 -9.03 -23.85
C ALA A 6 59.42 -8.28 -22.91
N SER A 7 59.78 -7.05 -22.61
CA SER A 7 58.99 -6.11 -21.82
C SER A 7 57.55 -6.02 -22.33
N VAL A 8 56.66 -6.74 -21.73
CA VAL A 8 55.23 -6.54 -21.92
C VAL A 8 54.95 -5.12 -21.41
N ARG A 9 54.65 -4.18 -22.32
CA ARG A 9 54.18 -2.84 -21.95
C ARG A 9 52.96 -3.01 -21.03
N PRO A 10 52.92 -2.33 -19.89
CA PRO A 10 51.73 -2.39 -19.05
C PRO A 10 50.55 -1.91 -19.90
N VAL A 11 49.61 -2.79 -20.20
CA VAL A 11 48.25 -2.40 -20.57
C VAL A 11 47.85 -1.39 -19.51
N HIS A 12 47.16 -0.32 -19.88
CA HIS A 12 46.60 0.66 -18.94
C HIS A 12 45.60 -0.07 -18.01
N VAL A 13 46.17 -0.73 -17.00
CA VAL A 13 45.40 -1.44 -15.96
C VAL A 13 44.90 -0.38 -15.01
N SER A 14 43.59 -0.34 -14.78
CA SER A 14 43.04 0.56 -13.79
C SER A 14 43.64 0.26 -12.41
N ASP A 15 43.70 1.24 -11.52
CA ASP A 15 44.25 1.02 -10.17
C ASP A 15 43.45 -0.07 -9.40
N THR A 16 42.18 -0.24 -9.75
CA THR A 16 41.29 -1.26 -9.21
C THR A 16 41.67 -2.67 -9.69
N ASP A 17 42.01 -2.80 -10.98
CA ASP A 17 42.44 -4.09 -11.56
C ASP A 17 43.81 -4.49 -11.01
N ALA A 18 44.71 -3.51 -10.77
CA ALA A 18 46.01 -3.76 -10.16
C ALA A 18 45.89 -4.31 -8.74
N LEU A 19 44.92 -3.80 -7.95
CA LEU A 19 44.66 -4.29 -6.61
C LEU A 19 44.04 -5.71 -6.64
N ALA A 20 43.12 -5.95 -7.56
CA ALA A 20 42.54 -7.29 -7.77
C ALA A 20 43.62 -8.30 -8.18
N ALA A 21 44.56 -7.87 -9.08
CA ALA A 21 45.70 -8.67 -9.51
C ALA A 21 46.60 -9.08 -8.33
N LEU A 22 46.85 -8.17 -7.41
CA LEU A 22 47.61 -8.47 -6.19
C LEU A 22 46.92 -9.53 -5.34
N TYR A 23 45.60 -9.43 -5.12
CA TYR A 23 44.84 -10.43 -4.35
C TYR A 23 44.85 -11.79 -5.05
N ILE A 24 44.64 -11.83 -6.37
CA ILE A 24 44.69 -13.06 -7.18
C ILE A 24 46.05 -13.71 -7.05
N ALA A 25 47.14 -12.94 -7.21
CA ALA A 25 48.50 -13.43 -7.13
C ALA A 25 48.84 -14.05 -5.74
N ARG A 26 48.39 -13.41 -4.65
CA ARG A 26 48.58 -13.92 -3.29
C ARG A 26 47.82 -15.23 -3.06
N LEU A 27 46.55 -15.32 -3.50
CA LEU A 27 45.70 -16.52 -3.37
C LEU A 27 46.29 -17.71 -4.16
N LEU A 28 46.76 -17.46 -5.38
CA LEU A 28 47.42 -18.47 -6.24
C LEU A 28 48.75 -18.92 -5.65
N HIS A 29 49.59 -17.99 -5.20
CA HIS A 29 50.90 -18.31 -4.60
C HIS A 29 50.79 -19.20 -3.38
N LYS A 30 49.79 -18.95 -2.50
CA LYS A 30 49.49 -19.77 -1.31
C LYS A 30 48.63 -21.02 -1.60
N GLN A 31 48.37 -21.26 -2.87
CA GLN A 31 47.60 -22.43 -3.36
C GLN A 31 46.20 -22.59 -2.70
N VAL A 32 45.60 -21.47 -2.28
CA VAL A 32 44.21 -21.47 -1.80
C VAL A 32 43.24 -21.68 -2.98
N VAL A 33 43.61 -21.11 -4.12
CA VAL A 33 42.98 -21.37 -5.42
C VAL A 33 43.89 -22.37 -6.18
N PRO A 34 43.33 -23.42 -6.80
CA PRO A 34 44.10 -24.39 -7.55
C PRO A 34 44.87 -23.78 -8.71
N ILE A 35 46.15 -24.08 -8.81
CA ILE A 35 47.05 -23.53 -9.88
C ILE A 35 46.63 -23.98 -11.28
N ARG A 36 45.84 -25.04 -11.43
CA ARG A 36 45.25 -25.47 -12.70
C ARG A 36 44.48 -24.34 -13.41
N VAL A 37 44.04 -23.31 -12.70
CA VAL A 37 43.33 -22.13 -13.24
C VAL A 37 44.19 -21.39 -14.31
N PHE A 38 45.52 -21.51 -14.28
CA PHE A 38 46.40 -20.99 -15.33
C PHE A 38 46.23 -21.66 -16.68
N ASN A 39 45.64 -22.83 -16.71
CA ASN A 39 45.51 -23.65 -17.92
C ASN A 39 44.04 -23.95 -18.29
N ASP A 40 43.15 -23.98 -17.30
CA ASP A 40 41.77 -24.51 -17.46
C ASP A 40 40.66 -23.56 -16.98
N SER A 41 40.93 -22.27 -16.83
CA SER A 41 39.93 -21.27 -16.48
C SER A 41 39.32 -20.63 -17.73
N LEU A 42 38.07 -20.20 -17.63
CA LEU A 42 37.42 -19.30 -18.61
C LEU A 42 38.25 -18.01 -18.87
N TYR A 43 39.02 -17.57 -17.86
CA TYR A 43 39.80 -16.34 -17.84
C TYR A 43 41.31 -16.62 -17.77
N THR A 44 41.78 -17.71 -18.41
CA THR A 44 43.20 -18.10 -18.38
C THR A 44 44.11 -17.00 -18.92
N GLU A 45 43.71 -16.33 -20.00
CA GLU A 45 44.49 -15.26 -20.63
C GLU A 45 44.58 -14.06 -19.70
N GLU A 46 43.51 -13.61 -19.08
CA GLU A 46 43.47 -12.50 -18.14
C GLU A 46 44.27 -12.82 -16.87
N ILE A 47 44.19 -14.04 -16.33
CA ILE A 47 44.95 -14.46 -15.17
C ILE A 47 46.42 -14.47 -15.49
N ARG A 48 46.85 -14.96 -16.66
CA ARG A 48 48.23 -14.94 -17.13
C ARG A 48 48.72 -13.52 -17.30
N ALA A 49 47.94 -12.63 -17.93
CA ALA A 49 48.29 -11.22 -18.13
C ALA A 49 48.47 -10.48 -16.79
N ILE A 50 47.61 -10.74 -15.81
CA ILE A 50 47.70 -10.18 -14.44
C ILE A 50 49.03 -10.53 -13.78
N VAL A 51 49.49 -11.76 -14.00
CA VAL A 51 50.77 -12.25 -13.40
C VAL A 51 51.98 -11.94 -14.28
N GLY A 52 51.80 -11.30 -15.44
CA GLY A 52 52.87 -10.93 -16.36
C GLY A 52 53.37 -12.11 -17.20
N ILE A 53 52.54 -13.09 -17.44
CA ILE A 53 52.79 -14.25 -18.30
C ILE A 53 52.16 -13.98 -19.67
N SER A 54 52.88 -14.35 -20.75
CA SER A 54 52.31 -14.20 -22.10
C SER A 54 51.11 -15.10 -22.31
N PRO A 55 50.01 -14.60 -22.86
CA PRO A 55 48.82 -15.40 -23.17
C PRO A 55 49.08 -16.59 -24.11
N SER A 56 50.10 -16.46 -24.96
CA SER A 56 50.50 -17.44 -26.00
C SER A 56 51.39 -18.58 -25.49
N GLU A 57 51.82 -18.55 -24.22
CA GLU A 57 52.59 -19.65 -23.64
C GLU A 57 51.70 -20.89 -23.49
N GLY A 58 52.24 -22.07 -23.84
CA GLY A 58 51.55 -23.35 -23.68
C GLY A 58 51.22 -23.67 -22.23
N ASN A 59 50.91 -24.93 -21.91
CA ASN A 59 50.64 -25.35 -20.54
C ASN A 59 51.79 -25.02 -19.58
N ILE A 60 51.51 -24.27 -18.53
CA ILE A 60 52.48 -23.82 -17.53
C ILE A 60 52.56 -24.85 -16.41
N PRO A 61 53.76 -25.45 -16.17
CA PRO A 61 53.95 -26.34 -15.05
C PRO A 61 53.74 -25.64 -13.70
N LYS A 62 53.18 -26.37 -12.72
CA LYS A 62 52.87 -25.85 -11.38
C LYS A 62 54.06 -25.16 -10.69
N VAL A 63 55.26 -25.75 -10.81
CA VAL A 63 56.48 -25.21 -10.21
C VAL A 63 56.88 -23.87 -10.83
N THR A 64 56.80 -23.78 -12.15
CA THR A 64 57.09 -22.55 -12.90
C THR A 64 56.09 -21.43 -12.56
N ALA A 65 54.79 -21.75 -12.47
CA ALA A 65 53.77 -20.79 -12.09
C ALA A 65 54.01 -20.22 -10.68
N ILE A 66 54.37 -21.06 -9.71
CA ILE A 66 54.69 -20.61 -8.33
C ILE A 66 55.91 -19.72 -8.30
N GLN A 67 56.93 -20.04 -9.10
CA GLN A 67 58.15 -19.25 -9.16
C GLN A 67 57.87 -17.87 -9.77
N LEU A 68 57.14 -17.80 -10.88
CA LEU A 68 56.75 -16.55 -11.52
C LEU A 68 55.89 -15.67 -10.56
N LEU A 69 54.96 -16.27 -9.86
CA LEU A 69 54.15 -15.56 -8.83
C LEU A 69 55.06 -14.97 -7.72
N LYS A 70 56.05 -15.74 -7.26
CA LYS A 70 56.99 -15.29 -6.24
C LYS A 70 57.84 -14.08 -6.70
N GLU A 71 58.17 -14.01 -7.98
CA GLU A 71 58.90 -12.89 -8.58
C GLU A 71 58.03 -11.65 -8.84
N GLN A 72 56.73 -11.87 -9.18
CA GLN A 72 55.82 -10.77 -9.49
C GLN A 72 55.19 -10.12 -8.25
N LEU A 73 54.96 -10.86 -7.17
CA LEU A 73 54.36 -10.34 -5.95
C LEU A 73 55.03 -9.09 -5.38
N PRO A 74 56.35 -9.02 -5.22
CA PRO A 74 57.01 -7.80 -4.73
C PRO A 74 56.83 -6.60 -5.65
N ARG A 75 56.71 -6.82 -6.98
CA ARG A 75 56.50 -5.76 -7.97
C ARG A 75 55.05 -5.21 -7.86
N LEU A 76 54.08 -6.08 -7.71
CA LEU A 76 52.67 -5.68 -7.49
C LEU A 76 52.50 -4.95 -6.16
N ASP A 77 53.13 -5.44 -5.08
CA ASP A 77 53.13 -4.75 -3.80
C ASP A 77 53.76 -3.35 -3.87
N ALA A 78 54.94 -3.22 -4.50
CA ALA A 78 55.58 -1.95 -4.67
C ALA A 78 54.81 -0.95 -5.56
N MET A 79 54.09 -1.48 -6.56
CA MET A 79 53.21 -0.66 -7.40
C MET A 79 52.01 -0.12 -6.59
N MET A 80 51.40 -0.94 -5.75
CA MET A 80 50.27 -0.54 -4.91
C MET A 80 50.68 0.40 -3.77
N GLN A 81 51.91 0.32 -3.26
CA GLN A 81 52.42 1.29 -2.29
C GLN A 81 52.56 2.70 -2.87
N LYS A 82 52.84 2.83 -4.17
CA LYS A 82 53.03 4.11 -4.87
C LYS A 82 51.72 4.71 -5.40
N ARG A 83 50.68 3.92 -5.55
CA ARG A 83 49.37 4.31 -6.10
C ARG A 83 48.26 4.01 -5.11
N THR A 84 47.49 5.00 -4.79
CA THR A 84 46.26 4.79 -4.02
C THR A 84 45.11 4.66 -4.98
N ALA A 85 44.49 3.49 -5.08
CA ALA A 85 43.32 3.26 -5.92
C ALA A 85 42.16 4.18 -5.50
N ARG A 86 41.40 4.62 -6.51
CA ARG A 86 40.20 5.44 -6.28
C ARG A 86 39.28 4.80 -5.22
N LEU A 87 39.02 3.51 -5.34
CA LEU A 87 38.28 2.73 -4.36
C LEU A 87 38.80 2.90 -2.92
N GLN A 88 40.14 2.81 -2.74
CA GLN A 88 40.74 2.96 -1.41
C GLN A 88 40.60 4.40 -0.87
N ARG A 89 40.63 5.43 -1.73
CA ARG A 89 40.39 6.82 -1.32
C ARG A 89 38.95 7.00 -0.82
N ASN A 90 37.96 6.48 -1.57
CA ASN A 90 36.55 6.56 -1.22
C ASN A 90 36.27 5.77 0.07
N ILE A 91 36.86 4.59 0.23
CA ILE A 91 36.73 3.79 1.46
C ILE A 91 37.37 4.51 2.65
N ARG A 92 38.54 5.10 2.52
CA ARG A 92 39.16 5.91 3.60
C ARG A 92 38.34 7.14 3.97
N MET A 93 37.71 7.79 2.99
CA MET A 93 36.80 8.91 3.25
C MET A 93 35.60 8.47 4.04
N LEU A 94 34.98 7.35 3.66
CA LEU A 94 33.87 6.73 4.40
C LEU A 94 34.34 6.19 5.76
N GLY A 95 35.53 5.60 5.84
CA GLY A 95 36.14 5.08 7.06
C GLY A 95 36.33 6.13 8.14
N LYS A 96 36.80 7.32 7.76
CA LYS A 96 36.92 8.46 8.69
C LYS A 96 35.55 8.84 9.31
N LEU A 97 34.48 8.85 8.51
CA LEU A 97 33.14 9.20 8.98
C LEU A 97 32.57 8.13 9.91
N LEU A 98 32.80 6.87 9.59
CA LEU A 98 32.25 5.72 10.32
C LEU A 98 33.19 5.19 11.40
N SER A 99 34.40 5.80 11.55
CA SER A 99 35.45 5.37 12.46
C SER A 99 35.88 3.91 12.22
N LEU A 100 36.05 3.54 10.94
CA LEU A 100 36.56 2.23 10.57
C LEU A 100 38.05 2.12 10.87
N THR A 101 38.45 0.92 11.27
CA THR A 101 39.90 0.56 11.39
C THR A 101 40.49 0.23 10.04
N ASP A 102 41.83 0.30 9.91
CA ASP A 102 42.51 -0.08 8.68
C ASP A 102 42.17 -1.50 8.22
N VAL A 103 41.91 -2.42 9.17
CA VAL A 103 41.52 -3.79 8.89
C VAL A 103 40.09 -3.86 8.31
N GLU A 104 39.16 -3.06 8.85
CA GLU A 104 37.79 -2.98 8.32
C GLU A 104 37.77 -2.35 6.92
N GLU A 105 38.57 -1.32 6.67
CA GLU A 105 38.76 -0.73 5.33
C GLU A 105 39.29 -1.75 4.32
N ALA A 106 40.28 -2.56 4.71
CA ALA A 106 40.82 -3.62 3.88
C ALA A 106 39.80 -4.72 3.59
N ILE A 107 39.02 -5.14 4.58
CA ILE A 107 37.95 -6.11 4.42
C ILE A 107 36.85 -5.57 3.49
N LEU A 108 36.44 -4.32 3.65
CA LEU A 108 35.45 -3.68 2.77
C LEU A 108 35.97 -3.62 1.32
N THR A 109 37.23 -3.24 1.15
CA THR A 109 37.91 -3.21 -0.16
C THR A 109 37.86 -4.58 -0.83
N PHE A 110 38.17 -5.64 -0.09
CA PHE A 110 38.13 -7.00 -0.58
C PHE A 110 36.74 -7.41 -1.08
N PHE A 111 35.69 -7.14 -0.29
CA PHE A 111 34.33 -7.49 -0.69
C PHE A 111 33.83 -6.67 -1.89
N VAL A 112 34.17 -5.38 -1.99
CA VAL A 112 33.85 -4.56 -3.17
C VAL A 112 34.51 -5.15 -4.42
N LEU A 113 35.78 -5.51 -4.35
CA LEU A 113 36.52 -6.10 -5.48
C LEU A 113 36.01 -7.50 -5.84
N MET A 114 35.68 -8.31 -4.84
CA MET A 114 35.10 -9.65 -5.04
C MET A 114 33.77 -9.60 -5.81
N ASP A 115 32.95 -8.58 -5.57
CA ASP A 115 31.66 -8.40 -6.23
C ASP A 115 31.75 -7.62 -7.56
N HIS A 116 32.84 -6.86 -7.79
CA HIS A 116 33.01 -6.03 -8.97
C HIS A 116 33.92 -6.68 -10.05
N HIS A 117 35.00 -7.31 -9.63
CA HIS A 117 36.04 -7.83 -10.54
C HIS A 117 35.74 -9.29 -10.89
N PHE A 118 35.20 -9.54 -12.11
CA PHE A 118 34.66 -10.83 -12.49
C PHE A 118 35.70 -11.99 -12.49
N VAL A 119 36.99 -11.73 -12.77
CA VAL A 119 38.03 -12.75 -12.68
C VAL A 119 38.25 -13.16 -11.22
N LEU A 120 38.27 -12.22 -10.27
CA LEU A 120 38.36 -12.52 -8.84
C LEU A 120 37.09 -13.27 -8.36
N ALA A 121 35.95 -12.85 -8.80
CA ALA A 121 34.67 -13.51 -8.50
C ALA A 121 34.62 -14.96 -8.99
N ASP A 122 35.04 -15.22 -10.23
CA ASP A 122 35.11 -16.55 -10.84
C ASP A 122 36.08 -17.45 -10.10
N LEU A 123 37.29 -16.97 -9.84
CA LEU A 123 38.30 -17.71 -9.07
C LEU A 123 37.77 -18.13 -7.68
N LEU A 124 37.06 -17.24 -7.01
CA LEU A 124 36.51 -17.50 -5.69
C LEU A 124 35.24 -18.38 -5.73
N SER A 125 34.49 -18.35 -6.82
CA SER A 125 33.33 -19.24 -7.01
C SER A 125 33.73 -20.72 -7.09
N GLY A 126 34.93 -21.00 -7.60
CA GLY A 126 35.52 -22.34 -7.65
C GLY A 126 36.09 -22.83 -6.30
N VAL A 127 36.21 -21.92 -5.33
CA VAL A 127 36.62 -22.28 -3.95
C VAL A 127 35.37 -22.52 -3.14
N VAL A 128 35.20 -23.78 -2.68
CA VAL A 128 34.08 -24.14 -1.81
C VAL A 128 34.31 -23.52 -0.44
N ILE A 129 33.71 -22.34 -0.20
CA ILE A 129 33.74 -21.70 1.11
C ILE A 129 32.65 -22.35 1.96
N MET A 130 33.02 -23.42 2.68
CA MET A 130 32.09 -24.24 3.45
C MET A 130 31.71 -23.60 4.79
N ASP A 131 32.59 -22.76 5.34
CA ASP A 131 32.43 -22.20 6.67
C ASP A 131 33.07 -20.82 6.80
N LYS A 132 32.86 -20.22 7.95
CA LYS A 132 33.37 -18.88 8.29
C LYS A 132 34.90 -18.85 8.40
N ASP A 133 35.51 -19.96 8.86
CA ASP A 133 36.95 -20.08 9.04
C ASP A 133 37.68 -20.15 7.70
N ALA A 134 37.09 -20.78 6.68
CA ALA A 134 37.59 -20.81 5.32
C ALA A 134 37.62 -19.40 4.72
N LEU A 135 36.56 -18.61 4.94
CA LEU A 135 36.48 -17.21 4.48
C LEU A 135 37.53 -16.34 5.16
N VAL A 136 37.68 -16.46 6.49
CA VAL A 136 38.71 -15.73 7.25
C VAL A 136 40.12 -16.09 6.77
N ARG A 137 40.38 -17.38 6.52
CA ARG A 137 41.67 -17.83 5.96
C ARG A 137 41.94 -17.23 4.59
N LEU A 138 40.94 -17.19 3.73
CA LEU A 138 41.05 -16.64 2.38
C LEU A 138 41.36 -15.13 2.44
N MET A 139 40.61 -14.37 3.24
CA MET A 139 40.83 -12.94 3.45
C MET A 139 42.22 -12.67 4.05
N SER A 140 42.65 -13.46 5.05
CA SER A 140 43.97 -13.32 5.66
C SER A 140 45.11 -13.42 4.62
N ILE A 141 44.98 -14.32 3.67
CA ILE A 141 45.95 -14.48 2.60
C ILE A 141 45.88 -13.35 1.57
N ALA A 142 44.67 -13.02 1.10
CA ALA A 142 44.50 -11.97 0.10
C ALA A 142 44.96 -10.61 0.61
N LEU A 143 44.59 -10.27 1.86
CA LEU A 143 44.91 -8.98 2.47
C LEU A 143 46.32 -8.92 3.11
N SER A 144 46.96 -10.07 3.35
CA SER A 144 48.19 -10.19 4.16
C SER A 144 48.00 -9.64 5.58
N ILE A 145 46.88 -9.94 6.21
CA ILE A 145 46.55 -9.55 7.58
C ILE A 145 46.39 -10.81 8.42
N GLU A 146 46.75 -10.73 9.70
CA GLU A 146 46.64 -11.86 10.64
C GLU A 146 45.20 -12.33 10.82
N ARG A 147 45.01 -13.64 10.95
CA ARG A 147 43.67 -14.26 11.05
C ARG A 147 42.85 -13.75 12.24
N GLU A 148 43.52 -13.54 13.37
CA GLU A 148 42.89 -13.08 14.61
C GLU A 148 42.24 -11.69 14.41
N ALA A 149 42.99 -10.77 13.74
CA ALA A 149 42.48 -9.45 13.41
C ALA A 149 41.26 -9.55 12.48
N ILE A 150 41.30 -10.33 11.41
CA ILE A 150 40.17 -10.51 10.50
C ILE A 150 38.99 -11.16 11.22
N THR A 151 39.24 -12.17 12.07
CA THR A 151 38.16 -12.83 12.81
C THR A 151 37.40 -11.86 13.71
N THR A 152 38.11 -10.94 14.35
CA THR A 152 37.52 -9.90 15.20
C THR A 152 36.58 -8.98 14.42
N TYR A 153 36.97 -8.52 13.23
CA TYR A 153 36.23 -7.55 12.42
C TYR A 153 35.27 -8.18 11.41
N ALA A 154 35.33 -9.48 11.16
CA ALA A 154 34.39 -10.22 10.33
C ALA A 154 33.15 -10.74 11.10
N GLN A 155 32.93 -10.29 12.33
CA GLN A 155 31.77 -10.67 13.14
C GLN A 155 30.56 -9.77 12.86
N PRO A 156 29.33 -10.28 13.06
CA PRO A 156 28.11 -9.47 12.91
C PRO A 156 28.05 -8.24 13.82
N SER A 157 28.83 -8.23 14.89
CA SER A 157 28.98 -7.09 15.82
C SER A 157 29.97 -6.01 15.34
N SER A 158 30.76 -6.27 14.29
CA SER A 158 31.71 -5.28 13.76
C SER A 158 31.00 -4.08 13.14
N THR A 159 31.73 -2.97 13.02
CA THR A 159 31.21 -1.73 12.42
C THR A 159 30.71 -1.96 11.00
N LEU A 160 31.38 -2.79 10.20
CA LEU A 160 30.98 -3.10 8.83
C LEU A 160 29.56 -3.69 8.73
N PHE A 161 29.25 -4.64 9.60
CA PHE A 161 27.91 -5.23 9.65
C PHE A 161 26.93 -4.35 10.42
N ALA A 162 27.37 -3.73 11.50
CA ALA A 162 26.54 -2.86 12.32
C ALA A 162 26.05 -1.64 11.54
N THR A 163 26.81 -1.09 10.60
CA THR A 163 26.43 0.04 9.75
C THR A 163 25.65 -0.35 8.50
N GLY A 164 25.61 -1.62 8.13
CA GLY A 164 24.97 -2.09 6.90
C GLY A 164 25.86 -1.96 5.65
N LEU A 165 27.15 -1.66 5.78
CA LEU A 165 28.10 -1.71 4.66
C LEU A 165 28.24 -3.14 4.14
N LEU A 166 28.21 -4.12 5.04
CA LEU A 166 28.15 -5.53 4.71
C LEU A 166 26.85 -6.13 5.24
N ALA A 167 26.18 -6.91 4.43
CA ALA A 167 24.98 -7.68 4.80
C ALA A 167 25.22 -9.17 4.61
N GLN A 168 24.73 -9.98 5.53
CA GLN A 168 24.79 -11.43 5.43
C GLN A 168 23.49 -11.94 4.79
N GLU A 169 23.59 -12.56 3.61
CA GLU A 169 22.46 -13.27 2.98
C GLU A 169 22.55 -14.76 3.29
N LEU A 170 21.48 -15.32 3.81
CA LEU A 170 21.33 -16.78 3.93
C LEU A 170 20.75 -17.32 2.61
N ARG A 171 21.56 -18.02 1.81
CA ARG A 171 21.08 -18.75 0.63
C ARG A 171 21.09 -20.26 0.88
N PRO A 172 19.92 -20.94 0.74
CA PRO A 172 19.84 -22.37 1.02
C PRO A 172 20.61 -23.26 0.04
N GLU A 173 20.88 -22.75 -1.17
CA GLU A 173 21.48 -23.55 -2.25
C GLU A 173 23.02 -23.56 -2.26
N ARG A 174 23.67 -22.73 -1.45
CA ARG A 174 25.12 -22.74 -1.29
C ARG A 174 25.48 -22.74 0.17
N ILE A 175 26.10 -23.80 0.61
CA ILE A 175 26.73 -23.90 1.93
C ILE A 175 27.89 -22.93 1.95
N GLY A 176 27.63 -21.67 2.39
CA GLY A 176 28.63 -20.62 2.47
C GLY A 176 28.04 -19.33 3.00
N VAL A 177 28.83 -18.57 3.74
CA VAL A 177 28.42 -17.24 4.24
C VAL A 177 28.43 -16.26 3.07
N ASN A 178 27.27 -15.94 2.50
CA ASN A 178 27.13 -14.91 1.49
C ASN A 178 27.15 -13.54 2.17
N ILE A 179 28.28 -12.85 2.07
CA ILE A 179 28.38 -11.45 2.47
C ILE A 179 28.20 -10.61 1.19
N LYS A 180 27.33 -9.64 1.25
CA LYS A 180 26.97 -8.75 0.14
C LYS A 180 27.13 -7.30 0.53
N ILE A 181 27.54 -6.49 -0.43
CA ILE A 181 27.50 -5.03 -0.33
C ILE A 181 26.24 -4.55 -1.07
N PRO A 182 25.45 -3.62 -0.50
CA PRO A 182 24.35 -3.01 -1.21
C PRO A 182 24.84 -2.36 -2.52
N ARG A 183 24.15 -2.62 -3.64
CA ARG A 183 24.62 -2.24 -4.98
C ARG A 183 24.97 -0.76 -5.08
N GLY A 184 24.10 0.13 -4.66
CA GLY A 184 24.35 1.56 -4.76
C GLY A 184 25.58 2.01 -3.96
N ILE A 185 25.85 1.40 -2.80
CA ILE A 185 27.08 1.69 -2.02
C ILE A 185 28.31 1.24 -2.78
N LYS A 186 28.27 0.04 -3.37
CA LYS A 186 29.36 -0.48 -4.21
C LYS A 186 29.65 0.47 -5.38
N ASP A 187 28.61 0.84 -6.12
CA ASP A 187 28.74 1.69 -7.30
C ASP A 187 29.28 3.09 -6.92
N ALA A 188 28.83 3.64 -5.79
CA ALA A 188 29.36 4.89 -5.25
C ALA A 188 30.85 4.80 -4.86
N LEU A 189 31.27 3.70 -4.23
CA LEU A 189 32.66 3.50 -3.84
C LEU A 189 33.58 3.34 -5.06
N LEU A 190 33.06 2.84 -6.16
CA LEU A 190 33.81 2.69 -7.44
C LEU A 190 33.76 3.95 -8.31
N SER A 191 32.83 4.85 -8.10
CA SER A 191 32.65 6.09 -8.85
C SER A 191 33.68 7.17 -8.46
N GLU A 192 33.68 8.30 -9.20
CA GLU A 192 34.40 9.51 -8.82
C GLU A 192 33.62 10.24 -7.72
N ALA A 193 33.89 9.92 -6.47
CA ALA A 193 33.31 10.63 -5.33
C ALA A 193 34.30 11.71 -4.85
N ASP A 194 33.91 12.99 -5.03
CA ASP A 194 34.76 14.13 -4.64
C ASP A 194 34.51 14.53 -3.17
N SER A 195 33.42 14.07 -2.55
CA SER A 195 33.09 14.44 -1.19
C SER A 195 32.27 13.35 -0.47
N ILE A 196 32.21 13.43 0.86
CA ILE A 196 31.36 12.58 1.70
C ILE A 196 29.88 12.77 1.34
N GLU A 197 29.47 14.00 1.03
CA GLU A 197 28.09 14.30 0.65
C GLU A 197 27.66 13.55 -0.62
N SER A 198 28.59 13.33 -1.58
CA SER A 198 28.26 12.53 -2.78
C SER A 198 28.04 11.06 -2.44
N LEU A 199 28.75 10.50 -1.47
CA LEU A 199 28.51 9.13 -0.96
C LEU A 199 27.20 9.06 -0.15
N MET A 200 26.90 10.08 0.65
CA MET A 200 25.65 10.15 1.40
C MET A 200 24.41 10.19 0.50
N LYS A 201 24.48 10.90 -0.63
CA LYS A 201 23.37 11.03 -1.58
C LYS A 201 22.89 9.69 -2.16
N VAL A 202 23.71 8.65 -2.12
CA VAL A 202 23.34 7.31 -2.59
C VAL A 202 22.35 6.63 -1.64
N VAL A 203 22.40 6.93 -0.36
CA VAL A 203 21.56 6.31 0.68
C VAL A 203 20.45 7.23 1.17
N LEU A 204 20.69 8.54 1.15
CA LEU A 204 19.81 9.58 1.68
C LEU A 204 19.60 10.70 0.67
N GLU A 205 18.40 11.26 0.67
CA GLU A 205 18.10 12.52 -0.02
C GLU A 205 17.40 13.51 0.92
N PRO A 206 17.68 14.81 0.81
CA PRO A 206 16.92 15.82 1.53
C PRO A 206 15.47 15.76 1.10
N SER A 207 14.55 15.66 2.07
CA SER A 207 13.12 15.64 1.75
C SER A 207 12.68 17.01 1.22
N PRO A 208 11.88 17.07 0.15
CA PRO A 208 11.38 18.34 -0.37
C PRO A 208 10.47 19.05 0.64
N LYS A 209 10.32 20.36 0.48
CA LYS A 209 9.44 21.16 1.34
C LYS A 209 7.99 20.68 1.22
N PRO A 210 7.21 20.74 2.31
CA PRO A 210 5.80 20.33 2.29
C PRO A 210 4.98 21.25 1.37
N THR A 211 4.04 20.67 0.65
CA THR A 211 3.07 21.40 -0.17
C THR A 211 1.78 21.70 0.60
N LEU A 212 1.44 20.86 1.59
CA LEU A 212 0.30 21.02 2.48
C LEU A 212 0.65 21.90 3.68
N ARG A 213 -0.37 22.51 4.29
CA ARG A 213 -0.23 23.46 5.39
C ARG A 213 -0.87 22.92 6.67
N ALA A 214 -0.60 23.54 7.82
CA ALA A 214 -1.13 23.14 9.13
C ALA A 214 -2.64 22.89 9.13
N HIS A 215 -3.42 23.80 8.53
CA HIS A 215 -4.87 23.68 8.51
C HIS A 215 -5.42 22.49 7.69
N ASP A 216 -4.58 21.85 6.86
CA ASP A 216 -4.97 20.64 6.12
C ASP A 216 -4.95 19.40 7.03
N PHE A 217 -4.27 19.50 8.18
CA PHE A 217 -4.11 18.46 9.19
C PHE A 217 -4.82 18.78 10.53
N GLU A 218 -5.60 19.87 10.60
CA GLU A 218 -6.34 20.27 11.81
C GLU A 218 -7.27 19.17 12.33
N TYR A 219 -7.75 18.29 11.45
CA TYR A 219 -8.63 17.19 11.84
C TYR A 219 -7.93 16.11 12.69
N LEU A 220 -6.60 16.10 12.75
CA LEU A 220 -5.82 15.23 13.62
C LEU A 220 -5.71 15.79 15.05
N GLY A 221 -6.08 17.05 15.25
CA GLY A 221 -6.25 17.67 16.56
C GLY A 221 -5.06 17.50 17.50
N THR A 222 -5.35 17.04 18.73
CA THR A 222 -4.38 16.88 19.80
C THR A 222 -3.27 15.87 19.53
N GLU A 223 -3.50 14.90 18.64
CA GLU A 223 -2.47 13.92 18.27
C GLU A 223 -1.26 14.57 17.59
N THR A 224 -1.50 15.58 16.75
CA THR A 224 -0.43 16.36 16.10
C THR A 224 0.38 17.17 17.12
N GLU A 225 -0.29 17.79 18.09
CA GLU A 225 0.38 18.57 19.15
C GLU A 225 1.25 17.69 20.06
N LEU A 226 0.74 16.52 20.42
CA LEU A 226 1.45 15.53 21.22
C LEU A 226 2.70 15.02 20.50
N LEU A 227 2.56 14.64 19.22
CA LEU A 227 3.66 14.16 18.40
C LEU A 227 4.74 15.24 18.20
N HIS A 228 4.32 16.47 17.98
CA HIS A 228 5.21 17.63 17.88
C HIS A 228 6.04 17.82 19.15
N ALA A 229 5.38 17.83 20.33
CA ALA A 229 6.04 17.95 21.62
C ALA A 229 7.00 16.77 21.89
N TYR A 230 6.57 15.54 21.57
CA TYR A 230 7.38 14.33 21.74
C TYR A 230 8.67 14.36 20.93
N LEU A 231 8.60 14.73 19.64
CA LEU A 231 9.79 14.82 18.79
C LEU A 231 10.76 15.92 19.22
N ILE A 232 10.25 17.10 19.59
CA ILE A 232 11.11 18.20 20.07
C ILE A 232 11.84 17.79 21.36
N GLU A 233 11.10 17.25 22.32
CA GLU A 233 11.68 16.90 23.61
C GLU A 233 12.62 15.70 23.50
N GLY A 234 12.28 14.70 22.68
CA GLY A 234 13.15 13.55 22.40
C GLY A 234 14.48 13.96 21.76
N LEU A 235 14.45 14.88 20.80
CA LEU A 235 15.66 15.44 20.19
C LEU A 235 16.48 16.26 21.18
N ARG A 236 15.82 17.08 22.02
CA ARG A 236 16.49 17.89 23.04
C ARG A 236 17.21 17.03 24.08
N GLN A 237 16.61 15.91 24.48
CA GLN A 237 17.18 14.99 25.46
C GLN A 237 18.14 13.97 24.84
N GLY A 238 18.25 13.88 23.52
CA GLY A 238 19.08 12.90 22.84
C GLY A 238 18.58 11.45 23.05
N ILE A 239 17.25 11.27 23.16
CA ILE A 239 16.65 9.94 23.36
C ILE A 239 16.88 9.10 22.11
N THR A 240 17.42 7.89 22.29
CA THR A 240 17.58 6.90 21.23
C THR A 240 16.35 6.02 21.13
N GLY A 241 16.11 5.42 19.96
CA GLY A 241 15.00 4.51 19.74
C GLY A 241 13.68 5.17 19.39
N ILE A 242 13.65 6.47 19.07
CA ILE A 242 12.42 7.17 18.69
C ILE A 242 11.95 6.73 17.30
N ASN A 243 10.78 6.07 17.25
CA ASN A 243 10.14 5.59 16.03
C ASN A 243 8.67 6.00 16.00
N VAL A 244 8.29 6.77 15.00
CA VAL A 244 6.92 7.21 14.76
C VAL A 244 6.37 6.49 13.53
N LEU A 245 5.24 5.83 13.65
CA LEU A 245 4.56 5.15 12.54
C LEU A 245 3.37 5.98 12.06
N ILE A 246 3.39 6.35 10.77
CA ILE A 246 2.26 7.00 10.11
C ILE A 246 1.69 6.00 9.10
N TYR A 247 0.43 5.60 9.28
CA TYR A 247 -0.18 4.60 8.40
C TYR A 247 -1.57 5.01 7.94
N GLY A 248 -2.10 4.32 6.93
CA GLY A 248 -3.44 4.56 6.39
C GLY A 248 -3.49 4.46 4.86
N PRO A 249 -4.66 4.58 4.23
CA PRO A 249 -4.84 4.36 2.80
C PRO A 249 -3.87 5.17 1.92
N PRO A 250 -3.51 4.69 0.72
CA PRO A 250 -2.65 5.43 -0.18
C PRO A 250 -3.28 6.75 -0.62
N GLY A 251 -2.45 7.79 -0.73
CA GLY A 251 -2.88 9.12 -1.18
C GLY A 251 -3.55 10.00 -0.12
N THR A 252 -3.59 9.60 1.16
CA THR A 252 -4.10 10.44 2.26
C THR A 252 -3.17 11.56 2.68
N GLY A 253 -1.94 11.60 2.16
CA GLY A 253 -0.98 12.68 2.45
C GLY A 253 0.02 12.34 3.56
N LYS A 254 0.27 11.08 3.87
CA LYS A 254 1.20 10.63 4.92
C LYS A 254 2.60 11.23 4.78
N THR A 255 3.19 11.16 3.60
CA THR A 255 4.52 11.71 3.30
C THR A 255 4.53 13.25 3.44
N GLU A 256 3.45 13.91 3.00
CA GLU A 256 3.29 15.37 3.16
C GLU A 256 3.12 15.76 4.63
N TYR A 257 2.41 14.96 5.42
CA TYR A 257 2.28 15.17 6.86
C TYR A 257 3.64 15.06 7.57
N ALA A 258 4.44 14.05 7.27
CA ALA A 258 5.79 13.90 7.79
C ALA A 258 6.69 15.10 7.43
N ARG A 259 6.63 15.57 6.18
CA ARG A 259 7.34 16.76 5.70
C ARG A 259 6.89 18.04 6.43
N TRP A 260 5.57 18.19 6.58
CA TRP A 260 5.00 19.33 7.30
C TRP A 260 5.41 19.31 8.76
N LEU A 261 5.34 18.16 9.42
CA LEU A 261 5.74 17.99 10.83
C LEU A 261 7.21 18.40 11.04
N ALA A 262 8.12 17.89 10.23
CA ALA A 262 9.54 18.25 10.27
C ALA A 262 9.76 19.77 10.04
N SER A 263 9.03 20.35 9.10
CA SER A 263 9.06 21.80 8.83
C SER A 263 8.53 22.63 9.99
N ALA A 264 7.48 22.17 10.65
CA ALA A 264 6.87 22.84 11.80
C ALA A 264 7.82 22.88 13.01
N ILE A 265 8.55 21.80 13.26
CA ILE A 265 9.59 21.76 14.32
C ILE A 265 10.94 22.35 13.86
N LYS A 266 11.05 22.78 12.61
CA LYS A 266 12.26 23.37 12.01
C LYS A 266 13.48 22.45 12.02
N ILE A 267 13.26 21.15 11.87
CA ILE A 267 14.31 20.12 11.81
C ILE A 267 14.43 19.61 10.38
N PRO A 268 15.65 19.45 9.82
CA PRO A 268 15.86 18.84 8.51
C PRO A 268 15.33 17.41 8.47
N LEU A 269 14.60 17.07 7.40
CA LEU A 269 14.10 15.74 7.14
C LEU A 269 14.86 15.13 5.96
N TYR A 270 15.41 13.95 6.15
CA TYR A 270 16.09 13.17 5.11
C TYR A 270 15.32 11.90 4.83
N GLN A 271 15.12 11.59 3.57
CA GLN A 271 14.41 10.39 3.14
C GLN A 271 15.41 9.30 2.74
N VAL A 272 15.20 8.07 3.21
CA VAL A 272 15.94 6.89 2.74
C VAL A 272 15.53 6.59 1.31
N ARG A 273 16.49 6.45 0.40
CA ARG A 273 16.21 6.24 -1.02
C ARG A 273 15.51 4.90 -1.25
N ALA A 274 14.49 4.93 -2.08
CA ALA A 274 13.71 3.77 -2.51
C ALA A 274 14.06 3.31 -3.94
N CYS A 275 14.63 4.20 -4.75
CA CYS A 275 15.07 3.94 -6.13
C CYS A 275 16.52 4.38 -6.33
N ASN A 276 17.22 3.73 -7.27
CA ASN A 276 18.52 4.16 -7.73
C ASN A 276 18.41 5.33 -8.73
N ASP A 277 19.55 5.81 -9.26
CA ASP A 277 19.59 6.90 -10.24
C ASP A 277 19.00 6.49 -11.62
N SER A 278 18.86 5.20 -11.88
CA SER A 278 18.18 4.64 -13.07
C SER A 278 16.69 4.37 -12.85
N GLU A 279 16.11 4.86 -11.74
CA GLU A 279 14.71 4.64 -11.33
C GLU A 279 14.34 3.17 -11.04
N ASP A 280 15.31 2.25 -10.91
CA ASP A 280 15.03 0.88 -10.47
C ASP A 280 14.78 0.85 -8.97
N SER A 281 13.82 0.03 -8.53
CA SER A 281 13.51 -0.15 -7.12
C SER A 281 14.65 -0.84 -6.36
N ILE A 282 14.97 -0.31 -5.17
CA ILE A 282 15.96 -0.88 -4.26
C ILE A 282 15.27 -1.95 -3.39
N SER A 283 15.93 -3.09 -3.20
CA SER A 283 15.37 -4.17 -2.38
C SER A 283 15.19 -3.73 -0.92
N GLY A 284 14.18 -4.28 -0.21
CA GLY A 284 13.94 -3.96 1.19
C GLY A 284 15.17 -4.23 2.09
N SER A 285 15.97 -5.26 1.81
CA SER A 285 17.21 -5.55 2.53
C SER A 285 18.28 -4.47 2.31
N ASP A 286 18.43 -3.97 1.08
CA ASP A 286 19.38 -2.89 0.78
C ASP A 286 18.90 -1.56 1.37
N ARG A 287 17.57 -1.30 1.38
CA ARG A 287 16.97 -0.14 2.04
C ARG A 287 17.20 -0.14 3.55
N LEU A 288 17.14 -1.29 4.21
CA LEU A 288 17.54 -1.42 5.63
C LEU A 288 19.02 -1.12 5.86
N SER A 289 19.89 -1.54 4.95
CA SER A 289 21.31 -1.18 4.98
C SER A 289 21.51 0.32 4.81
N TYR A 290 20.78 0.95 3.89
CA TYR A 290 20.78 2.40 3.71
C TYR A 290 20.28 3.13 4.95
N PHE A 291 19.22 2.65 5.57
CA PHE A 291 18.72 3.21 6.82
C PHE A 291 19.78 3.19 7.94
N ARG A 292 20.49 2.07 8.10
CA ARG A 292 21.54 1.94 9.12
C ARG A 292 22.71 2.90 8.87
N LEU A 293 23.14 3.03 7.61
CA LEU A 293 24.14 4.02 7.24
C LEU A 293 23.66 5.44 7.48
N SER A 294 22.39 5.72 7.15
CA SER A 294 21.76 7.02 7.38
C SER A 294 21.77 7.40 8.85
N GLN A 295 21.45 6.46 9.73
CA GLN A 295 21.52 6.64 11.17
C GLN A 295 22.92 7.04 11.64
N ARG A 296 23.97 6.42 11.09
CA ARG A 296 25.36 6.75 11.40
C ARG A 296 25.81 8.09 10.82
N PHE A 297 25.39 8.40 9.59
CA PHE A 297 25.73 9.69 8.97
C PHE A 297 25.12 10.88 9.71
N LEU A 298 23.93 10.72 10.27
CA LEU A 298 23.17 11.79 10.88
C LEU A 298 23.25 11.79 12.43
N GLN A 299 23.93 10.82 13.06
CA GLN A 299 23.92 10.69 14.53
C GLN A 299 24.48 11.90 15.29
N CYS A 300 25.36 12.69 14.67
CA CYS A 300 25.92 13.91 15.25
C CYS A 300 25.20 15.19 14.78
N SER A 301 24.11 15.05 14.02
CA SER A 301 23.33 16.18 13.51
C SER A 301 21.90 16.13 14.05
N THR A 302 21.32 17.30 14.26
CA THR A 302 19.89 17.40 14.62
C THR A 302 19.08 17.21 13.33
N ALA A 303 18.56 16.00 13.11
CA ALA A 303 17.84 15.62 11.90
C ALA A 303 16.74 14.61 12.20
N LEU A 304 15.83 14.43 11.26
CA LEU A 304 14.84 13.35 11.22
C LEU A 304 15.08 12.48 9.97
N ILE A 305 14.80 11.19 10.09
CA ILE A 305 14.81 10.27 8.96
C ILE A 305 13.38 9.89 8.61
N LEU A 306 13.06 9.92 7.32
CA LEU A 306 11.82 9.41 6.74
C LEU A 306 12.10 8.08 6.04
N PHE A 307 11.39 7.04 6.46
CA PHE A 307 11.38 5.75 5.78
C PHE A 307 9.97 5.51 5.22
N ASP A 308 9.81 5.69 3.93
CA ASP A 308 8.52 5.56 3.24
C ASP A 308 8.33 4.14 2.68
N GLU A 309 7.09 3.67 2.55
CA GLU A 309 6.73 2.35 2.01
C GLU A 309 7.47 1.20 2.71
N ILE A 310 7.14 1.01 4.01
CA ILE A 310 7.83 -0.01 4.83
C ILE A 310 7.37 -1.45 4.57
N GLU A 311 6.40 -1.65 3.72
CA GLU A 311 5.80 -2.95 3.40
C GLU A 311 6.82 -3.93 2.82
N ASP A 312 7.80 -3.43 2.08
CA ASP A 312 8.89 -4.23 1.50
C ASP A 312 9.99 -4.61 2.52
N VAL A 313 9.95 -3.99 3.71
CA VAL A 313 10.93 -4.19 4.79
C VAL A 313 10.41 -5.11 5.89
N PHE A 314 9.08 -5.11 6.13
CA PHE A 314 8.42 -5.95 7.11
C PHE A 314 7.60 -7.04 6.40
N PRO A 315 8.15 -8.25 6.19
CA PRO A 315 7.47 -9.30 5.44
C PRO A 315 6.22 -9.81 6.14
N ASP A 316 5.21 -10.17 5.35
CA ASP A 316 4.02 -10.85 5.85
C ASP A 316 4.40 -12.23 6.44
N PRO A 317 4.11 -12.49 7.74
CA PRO A 317 4.37 -13.76 8.37
C PRO A 317 3.68 -14.95 7.67
N ASN A 318 2.57 -14.72 7.00
CA ASN A 318 1.83 -15.76 6.29
C ASN A 318 2.50 -16.16 4.96
N VAL A 319 3.16 -15.22 4.28
CA VAL A 319 3.92 -15.49 3.05
C VAL A 319 5.24 -16.17 3.36
N VAL A 320 5.88 -15.79 4.46
CA VAL A 320 7.15 -16.42 4.94
C VAL A 320 6.96 -17.89 5.27
N ASN A 321 5.79 -18.30 5.76
CA ASN A 321 5.50 -19.69 6.08
C ASN A 321 5.20 -20.58 4.86
N LEU A 322 4.88 -20.01 3.70
CA LEU A 322 4.50 -20.75 2.49
C LEU A 322 5.68 -21.11 1.56
N SER A 323 6.81 -20.43 1.68
CA SER A 323 8.01 -20.74 0.90
C SER A 323 9.27 -20.59 1.76
N SER A 324 9.90 -21.73 2.08
CA SER A 324 11.17 -21.78 2.81
C SER A 324 12.29 -20.93 2.16
N VAL A 325 12.20 -20.67 0.87
CA VAL A 325 13.15 -19.86 0.09
C VAL A 325 12.99 -18.35 0.35
N VAL A 326 11.77 -17.87 0.60
CA VAL A 326 11.50 -16.45 0.87
C VAL A 326 11.81 -16.11 2.32
N ALA A 327 11.53 -17.03 3.25
CA ALA A 327 11.80 -16.83 4.69
C ALA A 327 13.28 -16.61 5.00
N GLN A 328 14.18 -17.13 4.16
CA GLN A 328 15.64 -17.07 4.38
C GLN A 328 16.29 -15.76 3.86
N LYS A 329 15.54 -14.90 3.14
CA LYS A 329 16.07 -13.63 2.61
C LYS A 329 15.97 -12.46 3.59
N TRP A 330 15.27 -12.61 4.72
CA TRP A 330 14.98 -11.51 5.62
C TRP A 330 15.86 -11.52 6.88
N PRO A 331 16.28 -10.37 7.38
CA PRO A 331 16.94 -10.26 8.66
C PRO A 331 16.07 -10.87 9.78
N GLY A 332 16.66 -11.60 10.72
CA GLY A 332 15.92 -12.21 11.80
C GLY A 332 15.16 -11.17 12.67
N LYS A 333 14.05 -11.57 13.28
CA LYS A 333 13.21 -10.70 14.14
C LYS A 333 14.01 -9.93 15.20
N LEU A 334 15.00 -10.56 15.81
CA LEU A 334 15.88 -9.92 16.80
C LEU A 334 16.70 -8.76 16.22
N PHE A 335 17.08 -8.86 14.97
CA PHE A 335 17.84 -7.82 14.29
C PHE A 335 16.98 -6.56 14.06
N ILE A 336 15.78 -6.71 13.53
CA ILE A 336 14.86 -5.59 13.30
C ILE A 336 14.44 -4.93 14.61
N ASN A 337 14.16 -5.73 15.65
CA ASN A 337 13.84 -5.21 16.97
C ASN A 337 14.97 -4.34 17.54
N ARG A 338 16.21 -4.81 17.49
CA ARG A 338 17.37 -4.02 17.92
C ARG A 338 17.54 -2.75 17.09
N LEU A 339 17.29 -2.83 15.80
CA LEU A 339 17.35 -1.68 14.89
C LEU A 339 16.39 -0.57 15.32
N LEU A 340 15.15 -0.93 15.65
CA LEU A 340 14.13 0.02 16.12
C LEU A 340 14.43 0.54 17.54
N GLU A 341 14.96 -0.31 18.43
CA GLU A 341 15.22 0.06 19.83
C GLU A 341 16.46 0.95 20.03
N SER A 342 17.40 0.96 19.07
CA SER A 342 18.72 1.59 19.26
C SER A 342 19.07 2.66 18.24
N ASN A 343 18.12 3.09 17.39
CA ASN A 343 18.39 4.13 16.41
C ASN A 343 18.68 5.49 17.09
N PRO A 344 19.86 6.11 16.82
CA PRO A 344 20.23 7.38 17.44
C PRO A 344 19.49 8.58 16.85
N VAL A 345 18.95 8.48 15.64
CA VAL A 345 18.23 9.56 14.96
C VAL A 345 16.74 9.22 14.89
N PRO A 346 15.84 10.08 15.37
CA PRO A 346 14.41 9.84 15.33
C PRO A 346 13.92 9.58 13.90
N THR A 347 13.08 8.56 13.75
CA THR A 347 12.64 8.09 12.44
C THR A 347 11.13 8.10 12.33
N ILE A 348 10.64 8.62 11.20
CA ILE A 348 9.23 8.56 10.80
C ILE A 348 9.10 7.46 9.75
N TRP A 349 8.28 6.47 10.05
CA TRP A 349 7.99 5.31 9.20
C TRP A 349 6.62 5.46 8.56
N ILE A 350 6.49 5.19 7.28
CA ILE A 350 5.21 5.31 6.56
C ILE A 350 4.80 3.95 5.99
N ALA A 351 3.55 3.56 6.30
CA ALA A 351 2.90 2.37 5.77
C ALA A 351 1.56 2.71 5.12
N ASN A 352 1.19 1.99 4.06
CA ASN A 352 -0.16 2.06 3.50
C ASN A 352 -1.10 1.13 4.26
N GLU A 353 -0.59 -0.01 4.71
CA GLU A 353 -1.34 -1.00 5.47
C GLU A 353 -0.44 -1.68 6.50
N ILE A 354 -0.97 -1.95 7.69
CA ILE A 354 -0.22 -2.56 8.80
C ILE A 354 -0.71 -3.96 9.17
N SER A 355 -1.75 -4.47 8.50
CA SER A 355 -2.38 -5.77 8.82
C SER A 355 -1.44 -6.96 8.66
N HIS A 356 -0.45 -6.86 7.75
CA HIS A 356 0.56 -7.90 7.51
C HIS A 356 1.85 -7.69 8.29
N ILE A 357 2.00 -6.58 9.00
CA ILE A 357 3.19 -6.36 9.82
C ILE A 357 3.05 -7.15 11.13
N ASP A 358 4.07 -7.94 11.47
CA ASP A 358 4.07 -8.71 12.72
C ASP A 358 3.87 -7.77 13.93
N LYS A 359 2.94 -8.12 14.82
CA LYS A 359 2.66 -7.37 16.05
C LYS A 359 3.88 -7.14 16.93
N ALA A 360 4.90 -8.00 16.82
CA ALA A 360 6.16 -7.82 17.54
C ALA A 360 6.93 -6.58 17.09
N TYR A 361 6.85 -6.22 15.80
CA TYR A 361 7.45 -4.99 15.27
C TYR A 361 6.59 -3.77 15.61
N LEU A 362 5.26 -3.88 15.49
CA LEU A 362 4.33 -2.78 15.78
C LEU A 362 4.48 -2.27 17.23
N ARG A 363 4.80 -3.14 18.18
CA ARG A 363 5.05 -2.77 19.59
C ARG A 363 6.34 -1.98 19.83
N ARG A 364 7.19 -1.79 18.81
CA ARG A 364 8.45 -1.04 18.88
C ARG A 364 8.33 0.38 18.33
N PHE A 365 7.16 0.73 17.84
CA PHE A 365 6.87 2.12 17.50
C PHE A 365 6.34 2.83 18.77
N ASP A 366 6.97 3.95 19.14
CA ASP A 366 6.61 4.71 20.34
C ASP A 366 5.29 5.43 20.15
N TYR A 367 5.03 5.87 18.93
CA TYR A 367 3.81 6.56 18.56
C TYR A 367 3.34 6.12 17.19
N SER A 368 2.03 5.88 17.08
CA SER A 368 1.41 5.54 15.80
C SER A 368 0.21 6.42 15.53
N ILE A 369 0.09 6.93 14.30
CA ILE A 369 -1.02 7.76 13.86
C ILE A 369 -1.63 7.23 12.57
N GLU A 370 -2.95 7.06 12.56
CA GLU A 370 -3.69 6.67 11.37
C GLU A 370 -4.15 7.90 10.59
N LEU A 371 -3.61 8.10 9.39
CA LEU A 371 -4.14 9.10 8.47
C LEU A 371 -5.27 8.49 7.65
N THR A 372 -6.50 8.76 8.10
CA THR A 372 -7.71 8.41 7.36
C THR A 372 -7.99 9.43 6.24
N ILE A 373 -8.99 9.15 5.42
CA ILE A 373 -9.46 10.11 4.43
C ILE A 373 -9.97 11.36 5.17
N PRO A 374 -9.51 12.57 4.80
CA PRO A 374 -9.90 13.79 5.51
C PRO A 374 -11.42 14.02 5.54
N PRO A 375 -11.96 14.63 6.59
CA PRO A 375 -13.37 15.02 6.66
C PRO A 375 -13.79 15.91 5.48
N ILE A 376 -15.09 15.89 5.13
CA ILE A 376 -15.62 16.58 3.96
C ILE A 376 -15.26 18.08 3.90
N GLN A 377 -15.17 18.75 5.05
CA GLN A 377 -14.79 20.16 5.12
C GLN A 377 -13.34 20.38 4.67
N VAL A 378 -12.43 19.50 5.06
CA VAL A 378 -11.02 19.53 4.65
C VAL A 378 -10.91 19.19 3.17
N ARG A 379 -11.65 18.17 2.70
CA ARG A 379 -11.69 17.78 1.28
C ARG A 379 -12.19 18.92 0.40
N ARG A 380 -13.23 19.65 0.82
CA ARG A 380 -13.69 20.89 0.13
C ARG A 380 -12.58 21.91 -0.04
N ARG A 381 -11.78 22.13 1.02
CA ARG A 381 -10.63 23.05 0.96
C ARG A 381 -9.56 22.56 -0.02
N ILE A 382 -9.24 21.26 0.01
CA ILE A 382 -8.28 20.64 -0.91
C ILE A 382 -8.76 20.76 -2.36
N VAL A 383 -10.00 20.35 -2.64
CA VAL A 383 -10.62 20.45 -3.97
C VAL A 383 -10.59 21.90 -4.48
N LYS A 384 -11.03 22.85 -3.65
CA LYS A 384 -11.04 24.27 -4.01
C LYS A 384 -9.62 24.78 -4.33
N ARG A 385 -8.64 24.46 -3.49
CA ARG A 385 -7.24 24.89 -3.69
C ARG A 385 -6.66 24.40 -5.02
N HIS A 386 -6.84 23.12 -5.34
CA HIS A 386 -6.24 22.54 -6.54
C HIS A 386 -7.00 22.87 -7.83
N LEU A 387 -8.33 23.01 -7.76
CA LEU A 387 -9.19 23.11 -8.93
C LEU A 387 -9.77 24.51 -9.16
N GLN A 388 -9.63 25.46 -8.23
CA GLN A 388 -10.19 26.81 -8.35
C GLN A 388 -9.72 27.54 -9.61
N LYS A 389 -8.44 27.36 -10.01
CA LYS A 389 -7.86 27.99 -11.21
C LYS A 389 -8.52 27.53 -12.52
N HIS A 390 -9.17 26.36 -12.52
CA HIS A 390 -9.80 25.78 -13.70
C HIS A 390 -11.24 26.23 -13.92
N ARG A 391 -11.80 27.06 -13.02
CA ARG A 391 -13.16 27.63 -13.11
C ARG A 391 -14.26 26.58 -13.36
N LEU A 392 -14.13 25.41 -12.71
CA LEU A 392 -15.13 24.36 -12.77
C LEU A 392 -16.43 24.76 -12.04
N PRO A 393 -17.61 24.22 -12.43
CA PRO A 393 -18.86 24.47 -11.73
C PRO A 393 -18.79 24.10 -10.24
N THR A 394 -19.38 24.93 -9.39
CA THR A 394 -19.42 24.68 -7.94
C THR A 394 -20.09 23.36 -7.59
N THR A 395 -21.10 22.94 -8.34
CA THR A 395 -21.78 21.65 -8.22
C THR A 395 -20.81 20.48 -8.43
N LEU A 396 -19.88 20.56 -9.37
CA LEU A 396 -18.87 19.54 -9.61
C LEU A 396 -17.83 19.49 -8.48
N LEU A 397 -17.38 20.67 -8.02
CA LEU A 397 -16.45 20.76 -6.90
C LEU A 397 -17.05 20.18 -5.60
N GLU A 398 -18.33 20.43 -5.35
CA GLU A 398 -19.05 19.83 -4.22
C GLU A 398 -19.19 18.31 -4.36
N ARG A 399 -19.55 17.81 -5.55
CA ARG A 399 -19.58 16.36 -5.82
C ARG A 399 -18.23 15.70 -5.58
N LEU A 400 -17.12 16.31 -5.99
CA LEU A 400 -15.78 15.83 -5.73
C LEU A 400 -15.46 15.77 -4.24
N ALA A 401 -15.83 16.79 -3.48
CA ALA A 401 -15.60 16.84 -2.05
C ALA A 401 -16.43 15.80 -1.29
N GLN A 402 -17.60 15.42 -1.80
CA GLN A 402 -18.47 14.39 -1.20
C GLN A 402 -18.00 12.95 -1.44
N GLN A 403 -17.06 12.75 -2.37
CA GLN A 403 -16.58 11.41 -2.71
C GLN A 403 -15.58 10.90 -1.67
N ASP A 404 -15.95 9.88 -0.91
CA ASP A 404 -15.12 9.32 0.15
C ASP A 404 -13.87 8.58 -0.34
N GLU A 405 -13.86 8.15 -1.60
CA GLU A 405 -12.74 7.43 -2.20
C GLU A 405 -11.69 8.34 -2.85
N LEU A 406 -11.97 9.66 -2.96
CA LEU A 406 -11.11 10.60 -3.66
C LEU A 406 -10.01 11.15 -2.75
N SER A 407 -8.81 10.65 -2.92
CA SER A 407 -7.64 11.12 -2.17
C SER A 407 -7.11 12.47 -2.68
N ALA A 408 -6.37 13.19 -1.83
CA ALA A 408 -5.71 14.44 -2.19
C ALA A 408 -4.76 14.29 -3.39
N ALA A 409 -4.08 13.14 -3.51
CA ALA A 409 -3.20 12.82 -4.63
C ALA A 409 -3.97 12.73 -5.96
N GLN A 410 -5.19 12.18 -5.95
CA GLN A 410 -6.03 12.08 -7.14
C GLN A 410 -6.58 13.44 -7.57
N ILE A 411 -6.95 14.30 -6.61
CA ILE A 411 -7.34 15.68 -6.89
C ILE A 411 -6.19 16.44 -7.56
N ASN A 412 -4.97 16.24 -7.09
CA ASN A 412 -3.78 16.85 -7.70
C ASN A 412 -3.50 16.31 -9.11
N LYS A 413 -3.66 14.98 -9.33
CA LYS A 413 -3.56 14.38 -10.67
C LYS A 413 -4.60 14.97 -11.62
N LEU A 414 -5.85 15.12 -11.18
CA LEU A 414 -6.90 15.77 -11.96
C LEU A 414 -6.52 17.20 -12.32
N ALA A 415 -6.01 17.99 -11.36
CA ALA A 415 -5.56 19.36 -11.61
C ALA A 415 -4.46 19.39 -12.68
N LYS A 416 -3.47 18.50 -12.63
CA LYS A 416 -2.41 18.40 -13.65
C LYS A 416 -2.95 18.06 -15.03
N VAL A 417 -3.92 17.14 -15.13
CA VAL A 417 -4.57 16.83 -16.42
C VAL A 417 -5.28 18.05 -16.97
N LEU A 418 -6.02 18.78 -16.14
CA LEU A 418 -6.71 20.01 -16.54
C LEU A 418 -5.75 21.16 -16.88
N ASP A 419 -4.52 21.18 -16.38
CA ASP A 419 -3.50 22.15 -16.75
C ASP A 419 -3.02 21.99 -18.20
N VAL A 420 -3.07 20.75 -18.72
CA VAL A 420 -2.63 20.41 -20.09
C VAL A 420 -3.73 20.65 -21.12
N VAL A 421 -5.00 20.60 -20.70
CA VAL A 421 -6.15 20.80 -21.59
C VAL A 421 -6.30 22.28 -21.95
N ASP A 422 -6.60 22.54 -23.22
CA ASP A 422 -6.72 23.89 -23.79
C ASP A 422 -7.63 24.81 -22.96
N LYS A 423 -7.13 26.03 -22.70
CA LYS A 423 -7.71 26.94 -21.69
C LYS A 423 -9.01 27.60 -22.13
N ASP A 424 -9.37 27.55 -23.40
CA ASP A 424 -10.46 28.37 -23.96
C ASP A 424 -11.81 27.64 -24.06
N ASP A 425 -11.86 26.30 -24.04
CA ASP A 425 -13.12 25.56 -24.08
C ASP A 425 -13.58 25.08 -22.68
N LYS A 426 -14.55 25.81 -22.11
CA LYS A 426 -15.15 25.47 -20.79
C LYS A 426 -15.97 24.20 -20.81
N ALA A 427 -16.64 23.86 -21.92
CA ALA A 427 -17.49 22.67 -22.02
C ALA A 427 -16.64 21.41 -22.13
N ALA A 428 -15.56 21.48 -22.92
CA ALA A 428 -14.59 20.39 -23.04
C ALA A 428 -13.90 20.09 -21.69
N ARG A 429 -13.52 21.11 -20.92
CA ARG A 429 -12.93 20.93 -19.58
C ARG A 429 -13.87 20.22 -18.61
N HIS A 430 -15.15 20.56 -18.62
CA HIS A 430 -16.14 19.93 -17.76
C HIS A 430 -16.30 18.45 -18.09
N GLY A 431 -16.47 18.13 -19.38
CA GLY A 431 -16.56 16.74 -19.84
C GLY A 431 -15.30 15.92 -19.55
N ILE A 432 -14.10 16.50 -19.73
CA ILE A 432 -12.83 15.84 -19.43
C ILE A 432 -12.67 15.64 -17.92
N ALA A 433 -13.02 16.64 -17.11
CA ALA A 433 -12.98 16.49 -15.66
C ALA A 433 -13.88 15.34 -15.19
N GLU A 434 -15.11 15.24 -15.69
CA GLU A 434 -16.01 14.13 -15.38
C GLU A 434 -15.44 12.78 -15.83
N GLN A 435 -14.92 12.67 -17.05
CA GLN A 435 -14.34 11.43 -17.57
C GLN A 435 -13.09 10.97 -16.79
N VAL A 436 -12.19 11.91 -16.45
CA VAL A 436 -10.98 11.57 -15.67
C VAL A 436 -11.35 11.13 -14.26
N ILE A 437 -12.34 11.75 -13.65
CA ILE A 437 -12.87 11.36 -12.35
C ILE A 437 -13.48 9.96 -12.42
N GLU A 438 -14.39 9.72 -13.36
CA GLU A 438 -15.03 8.41 -13.54
C GLU A 438 -14.03 7.30 -13.80
N ARG A 439 -13.02 7.54 -14.65
CA ARG A 439 -11.96 6.56 -14.91
C ARG A 439 -11.06 6.33 -13.71
N SER A 440 -10.66 7.38 -12.99
CA SER A 440 -9.86 7.25 -11.77
C SER A 440 -10.60 6.48 -10.68
N MET A 441 -11.90 6.71 -10.57
CA MET A 441 -12.75 6.00 -9.61
C MET A 441 -13.03 4.55 -10.04
N SER A 442 -13.21 4.29 -11.34
CA SER A 442 -13.39 2.92 -11.86
C SER A 442 -12.14 2.05 -11.71
N LEU A 443 -10.95 2.64 -11.72
CA LEU A 443 -9.68 1.95 -11.49
C LEU A 443 -9.47 1.58 -10.00
N LEU A 444 -10.00 2.39 -9.08
CA LEU A 444 -9.88 2.16 -7.64
C LEU A 444 -11.03 1.33 -7.08
N ALA A 445 -12.23 1.56 -7.59
CA ALA A 445 -13.38 0.74 -7.31
C ALA A 445 -13.31 -0.50 -8.22
N GLN A 446 -12.89 -1.63 -7.67
CA GLN A 446 -13.25 -2.94 -8.24
C GLN A 446 -14.79 -3.17 -8.19
N LYS A 447 -15.56 -2.17 -7.81
CA LYS A 447 -17.02 -2.15 -7.80
C LYS A 447 -17.52 -1.09 -8.78
N ARG A 448 -18.28 -1.56 -9.78
CA ARG A 448 -19.14 -0.73 -10.64
C ARG A 448 -19.84 0.33 -9.78
N ILE A 449 -19.61 1.60 -10.10
CA ILE A 449 -20.52 2.65 -9.72
C ILE A 449 -21.82 2.35 -10.44
N GLU A 450 -22.79 1.83 -9.71
CA GLU A 450 -24.18 1.87 -10.19
C GLU A 450 -24.48 3.35 -10.41
N ALA A 451 -24.73 3.70 -11.66
CA ALA A 451 -25.15 5.04 -12.03
C ALA A 451 -26.27 5.44 -11.06
N ARG A 452 -26.05 6.50 -10.27
CA ARG A 452 -27.08 7.08 -9.45
C ARG A 452 -28.24 7.41 -10.40
N THR A 453 -29.28 6.60 -10.33
CA THR A 453 -30.54 6.91 -10.98
C THR A 453 -30.95 8.30 -10.47
N SER A 454 -31.12 9.20 -11.41
CA SER A 454 -31.54 10.58 -11.21
C SER A 454 -32.65 10.64 -10.14
N ALA A 455 -32.44 11.48 -9.13
CA ALA A 455 -33.37 11.75 -8.04
C ALA A 455 -34.74 12.31 -8.49
N ASP A 456 -34.92 12.56 -9.78
CA ASP A 456 -36.09 13.21 -10.36
C ASP A 456 -37.38 12.38 -10.36
N THR A 457 -37.37 11.14 -9.87
CA THR A 457 -38.57 10.29 -9.95
C THR A 457 -39.02 9.69 -8.63
N TYR A 458 -38.35 10.01 -7.51
CA TYR A 458 -38.75 9.43 -6.22
C TYR A 458 -39.88 10.25 -5.56
N SER A 459 -40.98 9.58 -5.25
CA SER A 459 -42.10 10.21 -4.58
C SER A 459 -42.61 9.26 -3.46
N LEU A 460 -42.76 9.80 -2.24
CA LEU A 460 -43.21 9.06 -1.06
C LEU A 460 -44.62 8.47 -1.26
N GLU A 461 -45.43 9.03 -2.15
CA GLU A 461 -46.79 8.56 -2.45
C GLU A 461 -46.85 7.12 -3.02
N PHE A 462 -45.73 6.63 -3.59
CA PHE A 462 -45.63 5.27 -4.13
C PHE A 462 -45.00 4.27 -3.16
N LEU A 463 -44.84 4.66 -1.90
CA LEU A 463 -44.47 3.73 -0.82
C LEU A 463 -45.75 3.21 -0.12
N ASN A 464 -45.78 1.90 0.07
CA ASN A 464 -46.78 1.27 0.96
C ASN A 464 -46.07 0.81 2.23
N THR A 465 -46.13 1.63 3.28
CA THR A 465 -45.44 1.42 4.55
C THR A 465 -46.38 1.35 5.72
N SER A 466 -46.01 0.58 6.74
CA SER A 466 -46.81 0.44 7.99
C SER A 466 -46.86 1.71 8.83
N HIS A 467 -46.01 2.70 8.56
CA HIS A 467 -45.93 3.97 9.26
C HIS A 467 -46.00 5.12 8.25
N ASP A 468 -46.52 6.25 8.67
CA ASP A 468 -46.54 7.45 7.86
C ASP A 468 -45.15 8.08 7.83
N VAL A 469 -44.43 7.82 6.74
CA VAL A 469 -43.08 8.35 6.51
C VAL A 469 -43.08 9.87 6.33
N SER A 470 -44.18 10.43 5.84
CA SER A 470 -44.33 11.87 5.65
C SER A 470 -44.35 12.62 6.99
N ALA A 471 -44.88 12.02 8.04
CA ALA A 471 -44.86 12.56 9.40
C ALA A 471 -43.49 12.32 10.11
N LEU A 472 -42.79 11.27 9.74
CA LEU A 472 -41.50 10.92 10.36
C LEU A 472 -40.41 11.96 10.07
N ILE A 473 -40.34 12.47 8.86
CA ILE A 473 -39.31 13.45 8.44
C ILE A 473 -39.36 14.73 9.28
N PRO A 474 -40.49 15.42 9.42
CA PRO A 474 -40.57 16.60 10.29
C PRO A 474 -40.27 16.29 11.76
N ALA A 475 -40.71 15.12 12.27
CA ALA A 475 -40.45 14.71 13.64
C ALA A 475 -38.93 14.53 13.92
N LEU A 476 -38.19 13.97 12.99
CA LEU A 476 -36.74 13.85 13.09
C LEU A 476 -36.00 15.20 12.97
N ARG A 477 -36.56 16.16 12.20
CA ARG A 477 -35.98 17.52 12.06
C ARG A 477 -36.19 18.37 13.30
N SER A 478 -37.37 18.27 13.95
CA SER A 478 -37.74 19.12 15.11
C SER A 478 -36.96 18.79 16.39
N ASN A 479 -36.27 17.66 16.43
CA ASN A 479 -35.61 17.13 17.61
C ASN A 479 -34.13 16.85 17.29
N GLU A 480 -33.27 17.86 17.28
CA GLU A 480 -31.83 17.70 17.06
C GLU A 480 -31.19 16.71 18.06
N SER A 481 -31.72 16.60 19.28
CA SER A 481 -31.31 15.60 20.27
C SER A 481 -31.80 14.18 19.99
N SER A 482 -32.77 13.98 19.06
CA SER A 482 -33.44 12.71 18.79
C SER A 482 -33.12 12.09 17.44
N CYS A 483 -32.22 12.67 16.64
CA CYS A 483 -31.68 11.99 15.47
C CYS A 483 -30.77 10.81 15.84
N ARG A 484 -31.13 10.11 16.93
CA ARG A 484 -30.40 8.95 17.46
C ARG A 484 -31.34 7.75 17.48
N GLY A 485 -30.85 6.63 16.99
CA GLY A 485 -31.60 5.38 17.09
C GLY A 485 -31.44 4.49 15.88
N ALA A 486 -31.81 3.25 16.08
CA ALA A 486 -31.78 2.22 15.05
C ALA A 486 -33.17 1.98 14.46
N MET A 487 -33.27 2.02 13.13
CA MET A 487 -34.51 1.70 12.39
C MET A 487 -34.28 0.43 11.55
N CYS A 488 -35.32 -0.41 11.46
CA CYS A 488 -35.33 -1.58 10.60
C CYS A 488 -36.40 -1.42 9.49
N PHE A 489 -35.94 -1.42 8.24
CA PHE A 489 -36.76 -1.42 7.04
C PHE A 489 -36.86 -2.85 6.49
N TYR A 490 -38.02 -3.45 6.52
CA TYR A 490 -38.19 -4.82 6.10
C TYR A 490 -39.41 -5.01 5.14
N GLY A 491 -39.29 -6.00 4.27
CA GLY A 491 -40.34 -6.31 3.30
C GLY A 491 -39.80 -6.75 1.93
N PRO A 492 -40.67 -7.01 0.95
CA PRO A 492 -40.26 -7.53 -0.37
C PRO A 492 -39.22 -6.68 -1.07
N PRO A 493 -38.34 -7.29 -1.93
CA PRO A 493 -37.40 -6.56 -2.73
C PRO A 493 -38.10 -5.61 -3.71
N GLY A 494 -37.46 -4.48 -4.04
CA GLY A 494 -37.98 -3.49 -4.98
C GLY A 494 -39.04 -2.55 -4.41
N THR A 495 -39.37 -2.61 -3.10
CA THR A 495 -40.35 -1.73 -2.45
C THR A 495 -39.86 -0.35 -2.06
N GLY A 496 -38.56 -0.05 -2.26
CA GLY A 496 -38.00 1.29 -2.05
C GLY A 496 -37.28 1.51 -0.71
N LYS A 497 -36.94 0.46 0.05
CA LYS A 497 -36.24 0.53 1.35
C LYS A 497 -34.96 1.38 1.32
N THR A 498 -34.04 1.02 0.46
CA THR A 498 -32.75 1.70 0.31
C THR A 498 -32.92 3.14 -0.16
N ILE A 499 -33.86 3.38 -1.08
CA ILE A 499 -34.13 4.72 -1.60
C ILE A 499 -34.71 5.64 -0.51
N LEU A 500 -35.58 5.10 0.36
CA LEU A 500 -36.10 5.86 1.50
C LEU A 500 -34.98 6.29 2.45
N ALA A 501 -34.01 5.41 2.73
CA ALA A 501 -32.88 5.75 3.59
C ALA A 501 -32.06 6.92 2.99
N HIS A 502 -31.80 6.89 1.68
CA HIS A 502 -31.15 8.00 0.98
C HIS A 502 -31.99 9.29 1.01
N HIS A 503 -33.32 9.18 0.85
CA HIS A 503 -34.19 10.32 0.92
C HIS A 503 -34.21 10.95 2.32
N LEU A 504 -34.28 10.14 3.38
CA LEU A 504 -34.17 10.60 4.76
C LEU A 504 -32.85 11.34 5.03
N ALA A 505 -31.72 10.79 4.58
CA ALA A 505 -30.44 11.45 4.71
C ALA A 505 -30.40 12.82 4.02
N SER A 506 -30.95 12.90 2.80
CA SER A 506 -31.05 14.14 2.03
C SER A 506 -31.94 15.17 2.72
N GLU A 507 -33.11 14.76 3.20
CA GLU A 507 -34.06 15.64 3.88
C GLU A 507 -33.55 16.14 5.23
N LEU A 508 -32.78 15.32 5.96
CA LEU A 508 -32.14 15.70 7.22
C LEU A 508 -30.83 16.47 7.04
N GLY A 509 -30.33 16.61 5.78
CA GLY A 509 -29.07 17.26 5.51
C GLY A 509 -27.86 16.46 6.02
N LEU A 510 -28.00 15.17 6.31
CA LEU A 510 -26.94 14.31 6.81
C LEU A 510 -26.19 13.62 5.66
N PRO A 511 -24.87 13.49 5.73
CA PRO A 511 -24.15 12.59 4.85
C PRO A 511 -24.63 11.15 5.09
N ILE A 512 -24.64 10.30 4.07
CA ILE A 512 -25.01 8.90 4.20
C ILE A 512 -23.79 8.00 4.03
N HIS A 513 -23.59 7.08 4.97
CA HIS A 513 -22.60 6.02 4.91
C HIS A 513 -23.32 4.69 4.65
N ALA A 514 -23.40 4.30 3.38
CA ALA A 514 -24.09 3.07 2.99
C ALA A 514 -23.10 1.92 2.80
N LYS A 515 -23.36 0.78 3.42
CA LYS A 515 -22.63 -0.48 3.29
C LYS A 515 -23.60 -1.62 3.03
N ARG A 516 -23.16 -2.61 2.25
CA ARG A 516 -23.87 -3.89 2.10
C ARG A 516 -23.26 -4.91 3.04
N ALA A 517 -24.03 -5.90 3.44
CA ALA A 517 -23.53 -7.03 4.22
C ALA A 517 -22.32 -7.71 3.58
N SER A 518 -22.33 -7.87 2.25
CA SER A 518 -21.22 -8.43 1.48
C SER A 518 -19.89 -7.63 1.56
N ASP A 519 -19.95 -6.35 1.88
CA ASP A 519 -18.76 -5.48 1.96
C ASP A 519 -18.02 -5.64 3.29
N ILE A 520 -18.69 -6.19 4.28
CA ILE A 520 -18.21 -6.31 5.66
C ILE A 520 -17.77 -7.75 5.94
N LEU A 521 -18.44 -8.76 5.34
CA LEU A 521 -18.09 -10.16 5.54
C LEU A 521 -16.66 -10.46 5.08
N SER A 522 -15.91 -11.19 5.91
CA SER A 522 -14.58 -11.69 5.63
C SER A 522 -14.47 -13.17 5.96
N PRO A 523 -13.70 -13.96 5.21
CA PRO A 523 -13.43 -15.35 5.55
C PRO A 523 -12.48 -15.51 6.75
N TYR A 524 -11.88 -14.43 7.25
CA TYR A 524 -10.93 -14.47 8.37
C TYR A 524 -11.64 -14.16 9.69
N VAL A 525 -11.35 -14.97 10.72
CA VAL A 525 -11.95 -14.83 12.05
C VAL A 525 -11.53 -13.51 12.70
N GLY A 526 -12.49 -12.74 13.21
CA GLY A 526 -12.26 -11.44 13.87
C GLY A 526 -12.19 -10.23 12.93
N GLU A 527 -12.02 -10.44 11.63
CA GLU A 527 -11.96 -9.32 10.68
C GLU A 527 -13.32 -8.71 10.39
N THR A 528 -14.37 -9.51 10.36
CA THR A 528 -15.75 -9.03 10.20
C THR A 528 -16.16 -8.13 11.35
N GLU A 529 -15.86 -8.52 12.59
CA GLU A 529 -16.11 -7.73 13.80
C GLU A 529 -15.36 -6.40 13.76
N ALA A 530 -14.08 -6.41 13.39
CA ALA A 530 -13.28 -5.19 13.24
C ALA A 530 -13.83 -4.25 12.16
N ARG A 531 -14.32 -4.80 11.04
CA ARG A 531 -14.95 -4.01 9.97
C ARG A 531 -16.30 -3.41 10.41
N ILE A 532 -17.09 -4.12 11.22
CA ILE A 532 -18.33 -3.60 11.80
C ILE A 532 -17.99 -2.41 12.72
N ALA A 533 -17.07 -2.57 13.67
CA ALA A 533 -16.66 -1.51 14.58
C ALA A 533 -16.15 -0.27 13.80
N LYS A 534 -15.31 -0.48 12.79
CA LYS A 534 -14.78 0.59 11.93
C LYS A 534 -15.88 1.31 11.14
N MET A 535 -16.89 0.61 10.65
CA MET A 535 -18.04 1.18 9.94
C MET A 535 -18.82 2.15 10.83
N PHE A 536 -19.12 1.76 12.07
CA PHE A 536 -19.83 2.61 13.01
C PHE A 536 -18.99 3.82 13.45
N ALA A 537 -17.70 3.63 13.73
CA ALA A 537 -16.78 4.71 14.06
C ALA A 537 -16.69 5.75 12.92
N GLN A 538 -16.50 5.33 11.69
CA GLN A 538 -16.47 6.22 10.53
C GLN A 538 -17.77 7.00 10.34
N ALA A 539 -18.93 6.37 10.58
CA ALA A 539 -20.21 7.06 10.49
C ALA A 539 -20.37 8.09 11.63
N ALA A 540 -19.89 7.79 12.83
CA ALA A 540 -19.90 8.71 13.96
C ALA A 540 -18.99 9.93 13.70
N ASP A 541 -17.76 9.72 13.26
CA ASP A 541 -16.78 10.78 12.96
C ASP A 541 -17.27 11.74 11.87
N ASN A 542 -18.02 11.22 10.90
CA ASN A 542 -18.59 12.01 9.81
C ASN A 542 -19.95 12.62 10.14
N GLY A 543 -20.53 12.34 11.31
CA GLY A 543 -21.92 12.72 11.63
C GLY A 543 -22.92 12.19 10.60
N ALA A 544 -22.67 10.99 10.07
CA ALA A 544 -23.42 10.42 8.94
C ALA A 544 -24.58 9.53 9.41
N LEU A 545 -25.65 9.49 8.60
CA LEU A 545 -26.62 8.41 8.65
C LEU A 545 -25.96 7.13 8.17
N LEU A 546 -25.97 6.08 8.99
CA LEU A 546 -25.41 4.78 8.64
C LEU A 546 -26.51 3.86 8.08
N LEU A 547 -26.33 3.39 6.85
CA LEU A 547 -27.21 2.41 6.19
C LEU A 547 -26.48 1.08 6.02
N LEU A 548 -27.03 0.02 6.62
CA LEU A 548 -26.63 -1.36 6.35
C LEU A 548 -27.72 -2.04 5.50
N ASP A 549 -27.40 -2.25 4.23
CA ASP A 549 -28.31 -2.84 3.26
C ASP A 549 -28.12 -4.36 3.13
N GLU A 550 -29.20 -5.11 2.84
CA GLU A 550 -29.19 -6.57 2.70
C GLU A 550 -28.65 -7.29 3.95
N ALA A 551 -29.04 -6.85 5.14
CA ALA A 551 -28.54 -7.39 6.40
C ALA A 551 -29.04 -8.79 6.75
N ASP A 552 -29.73 -9.46 5.83
CA ASP A 552 -30.26 -10.81 6.01
C ASP A 552 -29.21 -11.82 6.47
N SER A 553 -27.99 -11.71 5.91
CA SER A 553 -26.85 -12.57 6.23
C SER A 553 -26.27 -12.34 7.62
N PHE A 554 -26.41 -11.14 8.19
CA PHE A 554 -25.92 -10.83 9.55
C PHE A 554 -26.96 -11.11 10.64
N LEU A 555 -28.23 -10.93 10.33
CA LEU A 555 -29.29 -10.93 11.32
C LEU A 555 -30.11 -12.25 11.34
N SER A 556 -29.63 -13.27 10.64
CA SER A 556 -30.29 -14.60 10.63
C SER A 556 -30.32 -15.22 12.02
N ALA A 557 -31.40 -15.94 12.31
CA ALA A 557 -31.65 -16.53 13.63
C ALA A 557 -30.53 -17.50 14.03
N ARG A 558 -30.03 -17.37 15.26
CA ARG A 558 -28.92 -18.16 15.86
C ARG A 558 -29.18 -19.67 15.85
N GLN A 559 -30.40 -20.13 15.77
CA GLN A 559 -30.81 -21.54 15.75
C GLN A 559 -30.37 -22.29 14.48
N GLY A 560 -29.97 -21.57 13.42
CA GLY A 560 -29.43 -22.14 12.17
C GLY A 560 -27.93 -21.92 11.98
N ALA A 561 -27.23 -21.27 12.91
CA ALA A 561 -25.79 -20.99 12.81
C ALA A 561 -24.99 -22.27 12.84
N LYS A 562 -24.30 -22.60 11.74
CA LYS A 562 -23.46 -23.80 11.63
C LYS A 562 -22.12 -23.65 12.32
N GLN A 563 -21.72 -22.42 12.73
CA GLN A 563 -20.38 -22.13 13.24
C GLN A 563 -20.40 -21.04 14.32
N HIS A 564 -19.50 -21.13 15.29
CA HIS A 564 -19.41 -20.25 16.48
C HIS A 564 -19.20 -18.75 16.15
N TRP A 565 -18.56 -18.42 15.05
CA TRP A 565 -18.26 -17.04 14.65
C TRP A 565 -19.45 -16.28 14.07
N ASP A 566 -20.50 -16.97 13.60
CA ASP A 566 -21.75 -16.30 13.19
C ASP A 566 -22.40 -15.58 14.38
N VAL A 567 -22.26 -16.15 15.57
CA VAL A 567 -22.80 -15.59 16.82
C VAL A 567 -22.01 -14.37 17.29
N THR A 568 -20.67 -14.38 17.14
CA THR A 568 -19.81 -13.25 17.56
C THR A 568 -20.05 -12.02 16.68
N THR A 569 -20.20 -12.21 15.39
CA THR A 569 -20.49 -11.15 14.42
C THR A 569 -21.81 -10.44 14.70
N VAL A 570 -22.89 -11.19 14.99
CA VAL A 570 -24.19 -10.62 15.39
C VAL A 570 -24.05 -9.85 16.70
N ASN A 571 -23.34 -10.41 17.69
CA ASN A 571 -23.16 -9.72 18.97
C ASN A 571 -22.40 -8.39 18.81
N GLU A 572 -21.34 -8.35 18.01
CA GLU A 572 -20.61 -7.12 17.75
C GLU A 572 -21.50 -6.07 17.09
N LEU A 573 -22.27 -6.43 16.07
CA LEU A 573 -23.23 -5.51 15.45
C LEU A 573 -24.22 -4.94 16.48
N LEU A 574 -24.73 -5.78 17.38
CA LEU A 574 -25.68 -5.35 18.41
C LEU A 574 -25.05 -4.40 19.44
N VAL A 575 -23.79 -4.63 19.83
CA VAL A 575 -23.04 -3.74 20.73
C VAL A 575 -22.81 -2.37 20.07
N GLN A 576 -22.34 -2.38 18.83
CA GLN A 576 -22.11 -1.14 18.09
C GLN A 576 -23.39 -0.34 17.84
N MET A 577 -24.52 -1.01 17.57
CA MET A 577 -25.84 -0.37 17.44
C MET A 577 -26.28 0.36 18.72
N GLU A 578 -26.00 -0.21 19.89
CA GLU A 578 -26.36 0.40 21.19
C GLU A 578 -25.47 1.60 21.52
N GLN A 579 -24.21 1.55 21.13
CA GLN A 579 -23.22 2.61 21.38
C GLN A 579 -23.30 3.76 20.37
N PHE A 580 -23.93 3.53 19.21
CA PHE A 580 -23.95 4.51 18.14
C PHE A 580 -24.87 5.69 18.45
N HIS A 581 -24.31 6.89 18.44
CA HIS A 581 -25.00 8.13 18.76
C HIS A 581 -25.60 8.84 17.53
N GLY A 582 -25.65 8.17 16.38
CA GLY A 582 -26.24 8.64 15.13
C GLY A 582 -27.51 7.91 14.75
N LEU A 583 -27.98 8.13 13.52
CA LEU A 583 -29.12 7.43 12.94
C LEU A 583 -28.63 6.21 12.16
N PHE A 584 -28.99 5.02 12.61
CA PHE A 584 -28.69 3.75 11.96
C PHE A 584 -29.94 3.17 11.28
N ILE A 585 -29.83 2.84 10.02
CA ILE A 585 -30.90 2.17 9.25
C ILE A 585 -30.39 0.83 8.75
N CYS A 586 -31.14 -0.21 9.08
CA CYS A 586 -30.88 -1.56 8.60
C CYS A 586 -31.98 -1.97 7.62
N SER A 587 -31.64 -2.46 6.42
CA SER A 587 -32.64 -2.99 5.48
C SER A 587 -32.51 -4.51 5.32
N THR A 588 -33.66 -5.19 5.23
CA THR A 588 -33.76 -6.65 5.08
C THR A 588 -34.96 -7.06 4.24
N ASN A 589 -34.85 -8.16 3.52
CA ASN A 589 -35.94 -8.74 2.76
C ASN A 589 -36.71 -9.81 3.57
N ALA A 590 -36.12 -10.39 4.60
CA ALA A 590 -36.62 -11.55 5.33
C ALA A 590 -36.73 -11.29 6.84
N MET A 591 -37.84 -10.72 7.29
CA MET A 591 -38.07 -10.45 8.70
C MET A 591 -38.19 -11.72 9.57
N THR A 592 -38.72 -12.81 9.02
CA THR A 592 -38.97 -14.07 9.77
C THR A 592 -37.70 -14.81 10.16
N SER A 593 -36.57 -14.50 9.51
CA SER A 593 -35.27 -15.07 9.80
C SER A 593 -34.41 -14.23 10.77
N LEU A 594 -34.92 -13.08 11.22
CA LEU A 594 -34.15 -12.19 12.09
C LEU A 594 -34.12 -12.66 13.55
N ASP A 595 -32.94 -12.49 14.17
CA ASP A 595 -32.78 -12.78 15.61
C ASP A 595 -33.67 -11.88 16.46
N SER A 596 -34.41 -12.47 17.40
CA SER A 596 -35.27 -11.75 18.32
C SER A 596 -34.56 -10.73 19.21
N ALA A 597 -33.29 -10.95 19.54
CA ALA A 597 -32.46 -10.00 20.29
C ALA A 597 -32.14 -8.76 19.45
N ALA A 598 -31.86 -8.94 18.14
CA ALA A 598 -31.63 -7.83 17.22
C ALA A 598 -32.91 -6.98 17.07
N MET A 599 -34.08 -7.65 16.95
CA MET A 599 -35.34 -6.95 16.77
C MET A 599 -35.74 -6.04 17.94
N ARG A 600 -35.31 -6.37 19.17
CA ARG A 600 -35.60 -5.54 20.36
C ARG A 600 -34.77 -4.22 20.36
N ARG A 601 -33.66 -4.16 19.67
CA ARG A 601 -32.79 -3.00 19.62
C ARG A 601 -33.18 -1.95 18.58
N PHE A 602 -34.00 -2.33 17.60
CA PHE A 602 -34.57 -1.36 16.68
C PHE A 602 -35.70 -0.58 17.32
N VAL A 603 -35.55 0.73 17.42
CA VAL A 603 -36.56 1.64 17.98
C VAL A 603 -37.79 1.71 17.07
N LEU A 604 -37.56 1.75 15.75
CA LEU A 604 -38.62 1.82 14.76
C LEU A 604 -38.50 0.69 13.74
N LYS A 605 -39.61 0.02 13.45
CA LYS A 605 -39.66 -1.10 12.50
C LYS A 605 -40.71 -0.79 11.44
N ILE A 606 -40.26 -0.45 10.26
CA ILE A 606 -41.11 -0.04 9.14
C ILE A 606 -41.25 -1.21 8.17
N LYS A 607 -42.47 -1.74 8.06
CA LYS A 607 -42.80 -2.73 7.04
C LYS A 607 -43.05 -2.02 5.71
N PHE A 608 -42.43 -2.51 4.68
CA PHE A 608 -42.71 -2.17 3.29
C PHE A 608 -43.52 -3.29 2.69
N ASP A 609 -44.60 -2.94 1.98
CA ASP A 609 -45.49 -3.92 1.35
C ASP A 609 -45.63 -3.60 -0.16
N TYR A 610 -46.29 -4.50 -0.87
CA TYR A 610 -46.64 -4.31 -2.26
C TYR A 610 -47.52 -3.08 -2.46
N LEU A 611 -47.51 -2.50 -3.66
CA LEU A 611 -48.28 -1.32 -4.00
C LEU A 611 -49.79 -1.60 -3.81
N GLN A 612 -50.53 -0.64 -3.27
CA GLN A 612 -51.97 -0.67 -3.23
C GLN A 612 -52.57 -0.44 -4.63
N PRO A 613 -53.83 -0.88 -4.90
CA PRO A 613 -54.44 -0.74 -6.23
C PRO A 613 -54.37 0.68 -6.79
N GLU A 614 -54.67 1.67 -5.96
CA GLU A 614 -54.62 3.07 -6.38
C GLU A 614 -53.22 3.56 -6.67
N GLN A 615 -52.22 3.09 -5.88
CA GLN A 615 -50.79 3.39 -6.12
C GLN A 615 -50.28 2.76 -7.43
N ARG A 616 -50.72 1.50 -7.75
CA ARG A 616 -50.35 0.83 -9.01
C ARG A 616 -50.88 1.62 -10.21
N TRP A 617 -52.11 2.08 -10.14
CA TRP A 617 -52.72 2.86 -11.18
C TRP A 617 -52.04 4.20 -11.41
N ARG A 618 -51.78 4.98 -10.35
CA ARG A 618 -51.08 6.26 -10.44
C ARG A 618 -49.68 6.11 -10.98
N LEU A 619 -48.96 5.08 -10.53
CA LEU A 619 -47.59 4.82 -11.00
C LEU A 619 -47.60 4.37 -12.48
N PHE A 620 -48.56 3.56 -12.90
CA PHE A 620 -48.72 3.17 -14.29
C PHE A 620 -48.91 4.38 -15.19
N LEU A 621 -49.82 5.31 -14.81
CA LEU A 621 -50.04 6.53 -15.57
C LEU A 621 -48.79 7.43 -15.67
N ARG A 622 -47.92 7.41 -14.68
CA ARG A 622 -46.69 8.17 -14.68
C ARG A 622 -45.63 7.62 -15.66
N TYR A 623 -45.64 6.32 -15.93
CA TYR A 623 -44.67 5.66 -16.82
C TYR A 623 -45.08 5.67 -18.29
N ILE A 624 -46.28 5.99 -18.64
CA ILE A 624 -46.77 6.07 -20.02
C ILE A 624 -46.92 7.52 -20.48
N PRO A 625 -46.80 7.80 -21.80
CA PRO A 625 -47.13 9.10 -22.34
C PRO A 625 -48.59 9.43 -22.08
N GLN A 626 -48.87 10.66 -21.65
CA GLN A 626 -50.26 11.12 -21.51
C GLN A 626 -50.94 11.16 -22.87
N LYS A 627 -51.78 10.15 -23.15
CA LYS A 627 -52.66 10.13 -24.33
C LYS A 627 -54.10 10.23 -23.85
N PRO A 628 -54.94 11.04 -24.54
CA PRO A 628 -56.39 11.08 -24.25
C PRO A 628 -56.99 9.66 -24.35
N GLY A 629 -57.77 9.27 -23.36
CA GLY A 629 -58.49 7.95 -23.30
C GLY A 629 -57.78 6.84 -22.51
N VAL A 630 -56.48 6.96 -22.18
CA VAL A 630 -55.82 5.93 -21.35
C VAL A 630 -56.17 6.09 -19.87
N SER A 631 -56.31 7.32 -19.38
CA SER A 631 -56.73 7.63 -18.00
C SER A 631 -58.17 7.15 -17.67
N GLU A 632 -59.03 6.95 -18.69
CA GLU A 632 -60.42 6.47 -18.53
C GLU A 632 -60.55 4.97 -18.82
N SER A 633 -59.48 4.27 -19.18
CA SER A 633 -59.53 2.86 -19.55
C SER A 633 -59.65 1.96 -18.35
N THR A 634 -60.84 1.49 -18.08
CA THR A 634 -61.19 0.49 -17.04
C THR A 634 -60.48 -0.85 -17.28
N ARG A 635 -60.11 -1.17 -18.53
CA ARG A 635 -59.43 -2.43 -18.89
C ARG A 635 -58.03 -2.53 -18.27
N PHE A 636 -57.18 -1.51 -18.39
CA PHE A 636 -55.83 -1.54 -17.80
C PHE A 636 -55.88 -1.56 -16.30
N ARG A 637 -56.82 -0.81 -15.68
CA ARG A 637 -57.00 -0.75 -14.23
C ARG A 637 -57.41 -2.11 -13.67
N ASN A 638 -58.39 -2.76 -14.27
CA ASN A 638 -58.84 -4.08 -13.84
C ASN A 638 -57.74 -5.14 -13.86
N VAL A 639 -56.87 -5.13 -14.87
CA VAL A 639 -55.74 -6.05 -14.95
C VAL A 639 -54.70 -5.71 -13.90
N LEU A 640 -54.34 -4.44 -13.69
CA LEU A 640 -53.39 -4.02 -12.67
C LEU A 640 -53.87 -4.38 -11.26
N ASP A 641 -55.17 -4.32 -11.01
CA ASP A 641 -55.76 -4.69 -9.70
C ASP A 641 -55.59 -6.19 -9.39
N THR A 642 -55.48 -7.05 -10.39
CA THR A 642 -55.16 -8.47 -10.21
C THR A 642 -53.67 -8.76 -9.88
N LEU A 643 -52.78 -7.81 -10.14
CA LEU A 643 -51.33 -7.94 -9.93
C LEU A 643 -50.92 -7.53 -8.52
N ALA A 644 -51.32 -8.33 -7.52
CA ALA A 644 -51.17 -8.00 -6.10
C ALA A 644 -49.73 -7.86 -5.62
N THR A 645 -48.73 -8.39 -6.33
CA THR A 645 -47.30 -8.44 -5.93
C THR A 645 -46.43 -7.39 -6.61
N LEU A 646 -47.05 -6.34 -7.18
CA LEU A 646 -46.31 -5.25 -7.82
C LEU A 646 -45.59 -4.36 -6.82
N THR A 647 -44.34 -4.00 -7.16
CA THR A 647 -43.49 -3.06 -6.44
C THR A 647 -43.07 -1.90 -7.35
N PRO A 648 -42.66 -0.75 -6.83
CA PRO A 648 -42.07 0.34 -7.64
C PRO A 648 -40.86 -0.10 -8.49
N GLY A 649 -40.11 -1.07 -7.97
CA GLY A 649 -38.96 -1.64 -8.66
C GLY A 649 -39.32 -2.32 -9.99
N ASP A 650 -40.46 -2.98 -10.07
CA ASP A 650 -40.91 -3.69 -11.29
C ASP A 650 -41.13 -2.73 -12.45
N PHE A 651 -41.73 -1.57 -12.20
CA PHE A 651 -41.90 -0.52 -13.19
C PHE A 651 -40.54 -0.01 -13.73
N THR A 652 -39.57 0.11 -12.83
CA THR A 652 -38.21 0.54 -13.21
C THR A 652 -37.51 -0.54 -14.04
N THR A 653 -37.67 -1.81 -13.68
CA THR A 653 -37.10 -2.95 -14.39
C THR A 653 -37.64 -3.04 -15.82
N VAL A 654 -38.97 -2.97 -15.98
CA VAL A 654 -39.62 -2.99 -17.31
C VAL A 654 -39.16 -1.81 -18.17
N LYS A 655 -39.06 -0.58 -17.59
CA LYS A 655 -38.56 0.59 -18.32
C LYS A 655 -37.10 0.41 -18.76
N ARG A 656 -36.23 -0.07 -17.88
CA ARG A 656 -34.82 -0.35 -18.19
C ARG A 656 -34.68 -1.43 -19.27
N GLY A 657 -35.50 -2.50 -19.20
CA GLY A 657 -35.56 -3.52 -20.23
C GLY A 657 -35.90 -2.94 -21.62
N ALA A 658 -36.90 -2.07 -21.70
CA ALA A 658 -37.25 -1.41 -22.96
C ALA A 658 -36.13 -0.48 -23.49
N GLN A 659 -35.43 0.20 -22.60
CA GLN A 659 -34.29 1.05 -22.98
C GLN A 659 -33.11 0.24 -23.54
N LEU A 660 -32.86 -1.00 -23.06
CA LEU A 660 -31.86 -1.90 -23.63
C LEU A 660 -32.18 -2.28 -25.08
N TYR A 661 -33.46 -2.34 -25.44
CA TYR A 661 -33.92 -2.53 -26.83
C TYR A 661 -33.99 -1.23 -27.64
N GLY A 662 -33.42 -0.12 -27.13
CA GLY A 662 -33.39 1.18 -27.81
C GLY A 662 -34.73 1.95 -27.79
N ARG A 663 -35.72 1.52 -27.00
CA ARG A 663 -37.03 2.17 -26.92
C ARG A 663 -37.00 3.26 -25.87
N LYS A 664 -37.25 4.49 -26.26
CA LYS A 664 -37.28 5.66 -25.32
C LYS A 664 -38.60 5.78 -24.55
N GLN A 665 -39.70 5.28 -25.09
CA GLN A 665 -41.03 5.30 -24.48
C GLN A 665 -41.71 3.95 -24.65
N LEU A 666 -42.52 3.55 -23.67
CA LEU A 666 -43.30 2.33 -23.68
C LEU A 666 -44.76 2.65 -24.02
N SER A 667 -45.39 1.80 -24.82
CA SER A 667 -46.86 1.83 -24.94
C SER A 667 -47.53 1.28 -23.69
N PRO A 668 -48.79 1.63 -23.43
CA PRO A 668 -49.54 1.10 -22.27
C PRO A 668 -49.57 -0.44 -22.23
N GLU A 669 -49.75 -1.07 -23.41
CA GLU A 669 -49.78 -2.54 -23.52
C GLU A 669 -48.41 -3.16 -23.26
N GLU A 670 -47.35 -2.59 -23.77
CA GLU A 670 -45.98 -3.08 -23.53
C GLU A 670 -45.62 -3.00 -22.05
N LEU A 671 -45.92 -1.87 -21.38
CA LEU A 671 -45.70 -1.72 -19.95
C LEU A 671 -46.54 -2.76 -19.15
N LEU A 672 -47.82 -2.91 -19.46
CA LEU A 672 -48.66 -3.87 -18.77
C LEU A 672 -48.17 -5.31 -18.93
N ASN A 673 -47.82 -5.72 -20.15
CA ASN A 673 -47.32 -7.05 -20.42
C ASN A 673 -46.01 -7.32 -19.67
N GLY A 674 -45.08 -6.36 -19.65
CA GLY A 674 -43.85 -6.46 -18.86
C GLY A 674 -44.11 -6.61 -17.35
N LEU A 675 -45.09 -5.88 -16.78
CA LEU A 675 -45.48 -6.00 -15.38
C LEU A 675 -46.12 -7.36 -15.07
N ILE A 676 -46.93 -7.91 -16.00
CA ILE A 676 -47.50 -9.26 -15.87
C ILE A 676 -46.37 -10.31 -15.83
N GLU A 677 -45.36 -10.19 -16.70
CA GLU A 677 -44.21 -11.10 -16.74
C GLU A 677 -43.44 -11.05 -15.44
N GLU A 678 -43.10 -9.85 -14.90
CA GLU A 678 -42.45 -9.69 -13.62
C GLU A 678 -43.24 -10.35 -12.47
N CYS A 679 -44.56 -10.18 -12.44
CA CYS A 679 -45.43 -10.83 -11.45
C CYS A 679 -45.45 -12.37 -11.60
N LYS A 680 -45.41 -12.90 -12.83
CA LYS A 680 -45.34 -14.35 -13.07
C LYS A 680 -43.99 -14.91 -12.60
N LEU A 681 -42.87 -14.25 -12.86
CA LEU A 681 -41.55 -14.64 -12.38
C LEU A 681 -41.49 -14.70 -10.85
N LYS A 682 -42.10 -13.77 -10.15
CA LYS A 682 -42.19 -13.78 -8.67
C LYS A 682 -43.05 -14.94 -8.12
N ARG A 683 -44.04 -15.40 -8.86
CA ARG A 683 -44.91 -16.56 -8.48
C ARG A 683 -44.28 -17.90 -8.85
N GLY A 684 -43.32 -17.94 -9.78
CA GLY A 684 -42.83 -19.15 -10.46
C GLY A 684 -41.94 -20.09 -9.67
N ASN A 685 -41.66 -19.86 -8.37
CA ASN A 685 -40.87 -20.79 -7.55
C ASN A 685 -41.64 -21.44 -6.38
N GLY A 686 -42.95 -21.35 -6.37
CA GLY A 686 -43.73 -21.99 -5.30
C GLY A 686 -45.21 -22.03 -5.58
N ALA A 687 -45.72 -23.15 -6.09
CA ALA A 687 -47.09 -23.59 -6.28
C ALA A 687 -47.60 -23.49 -7.72
N GLN A 688 -47.69 -24.64 -8.39
CA GLN A 688 -48.64 -24.85 -9.47
C GLN A 688 -50.08 -24.63 -8.93
N ALA A 689 -50.65 -23.49 -9.25
CA ALA A 689 -52.10 -23.31 -9.08
C ALA A 689 -52.79 -24.02 -10.24
N ILE A 690 -53.40 -25.17 -9.95
CA ILE A 690 -54.36 -25.82 -10.81
C ILE A 690 -55.60 -24.93 -10.81
N GLY A 691 -55.84 -24.19 -11.87
CA GLY A 691 -57.00 -23.36 -12.07
C GLY A 691 -57.10 -22.90 -13.52
N PHE A 692 -58.16 -23.26 -14.21
CA PHE A 692 -58.51 -22.87 -15.56
C PHE A 692 -58.45 -21.34 -15.74
N VAL A 693 -57.58 -20.85 -16.62
CA VAL A 693 -57.61 -19.47 -17.10
C VAL A 693 -58.39 -19.49 -18.42
N PRO A 694 -59.50 -18.76 -18.59
CA PRO A 694 -60.15 -18.60 -19.88
C PRO A 694 -59.23 -17.88 -20.84
N SER A 695 -58.94 -18.47 -21.98
CA SER A 695 -58.31 -17.85 -23.11
C SER A 695 -59.28 -16.87 -23.78
N TYR A 696 -58.86 -15.59 -23.84
CA TYR A 696 -59.43 -14.57 -24.70
C TYR A 696 -58.37 -14.03 -25.66
#